data_d9598739be89300e24bef94ca4c89b27
#
_entry.id   d9598739be89300e24bef94ca4c89b27
#
_cell.length_a   1.000
_cell.length_b   1.000
_cell.length_c   1.000
_cell.angle_alpha   90.00
_cell.angle_beta   90.00
_cell.angle_gamma   90.00
#
_symmetry.space_group_name_H-M   'P 1'
#
loop_
_entity.id
_entity.type
_entity.pdbx_description
1 polymer ?
#
loop_
_entity_poly.entity_id
_entity_poly.type
_entity_poly.pdbx_seq_one_letter_code
_entity_poly.pdbx_strand_id
1 'polypeptide(L)'
;MPLSKQQLGSLLWGIADTGLRGKIEDYKAYILSLLFFKRLSDNYAWETERRIAQFRQDYKAEPNKRQLARLQEEGHTFVIPPKCFWRDVRNAPLKSKNVRLHEAVNAIAERNLALKGIINSVRWNEAAPDGSGKKRLDPEVVSGAINYLDPILLDNSNVSPDVLGDAYEYLIKKFADENKAGATAGQFYTPPEVRDIIIRTIQPEVDSTLYDPTCGSGGFLIDGAKFINEQCGDARRIRLFGQETIWNTWAIANINVLLHGLDAQIKQGNTIKDPKFLDGGSIRQFDCVGANFPFSEENWWLNGTPKKDAKGKPVLKKNGSPQLEYPNKEEFTDPFDRFIYGVPPFSNGDLVFIQHIVASLNERGRAGVVCPQGVLFRGQPEKTEEEDGQKRKADDEYLIRRGFLTGIGEDNRNLIEAIAVLPDNLFYGTPIPGAIVFFNKAKPAHRANKVLMVYAAREGWYKETPDQNVLLPHDVLRILIQLLAWGDIKVARRILPEYKTRLYANIQERLEFEKSEIQVHYLEEITEHGTVIKKLADKTLANGERTKLEKRLARLNKDVDKMRQELSGAENRAGQEREALDRVEMELLDMFASPELRKRYFSIVDLAEIEENEFNLNIMRYVDTFEPEEEIAIDVAVKTMDSALAREAAASASLKDWLQRIQIK
;
A
#
# COMPACT_ATOMS: atom_id res chain seq x y z
N MET A 1 22.83 -19.40 -9.23
CA MET A 1 22.95 -18.19 -8.40
C MET A 1 21.58 -17.93 -7.81
N PRO A 2 21.47 -17.51 -6.53
CA PRO A 2 20.18 -17.11 -5.97
C PRO A 2 19.52 -16.05 -6.84
N LEU A 3 18.19 -16.13 -7.00
CA LEU A 3 17.43 -15.14 -7.72
C LEU A 3 17.41 -13.82 -6.93
N SER A 4 17.65 -12.70 -7.61
CA SER A 4 17.44 -11.41 -6.99
C SER A 4 15.94 -11.11 -6.87
N LYS A 5 15.57 -10.20 -5.96
CA LYS A 5 14.21 -9.68 -5.80
C LYS A 5 13.59 -9.26 -7.14
N GLN A 6 14.40 -8.62 -7.97
CA GLN A 6 14.04 -8.05 -9.26
C GLN A 6 13.71 -9.14 -10.28
N GLN A 7 14.63 -10.10 -10.44
CA GLN A 7 14.43 -11.24 -11.34
C GLN A 7 13.20 -12.04 -10.98
N LEU A 8 13.00 -12.25 -9.68
CA LEU A 8 11.85 -12.98 -9.18
C LEU A 8 10.54 -12.20 -9.44
N GLY A 9 10.49 -10.91 -9.14
CA GLY A 9 9.30 -10.08 -9.37
C GLY A 9 8.84 -10.11 -10.83
N SER A 10 9.75 -9.91 -11.77
CA SER A 10 9.46 -9.96 -13.20
C SER A 10 9.02 -11.36 -13.67
N LEU A 11 9.68 -12.41 -13.19
CA LEU A 11 9.29 -13.79 -13.49
C LEU A 11 7.89 -14.11 -12.95
N LEU A 12 7.58 -13.68 -11.72
CA LEU A 12 6.28 -13.93 -11.12
C LEU A 12 5.16 -13.14 -11.81
N TRP A 13 5.45 -11.94 -12.31
CA TRP A 13 4.48 -11.17 -13.10
C TRP A 13 4.05 -11.89 -14.37
N GLY A 14 4.97 -12.57 -15.06
CA GLY A 14 4.67 -13.33 -16.26
C GLY A 14 3.62 -14.45 -16.08
N ILE A 15 3.31 -14.86 -14.82
CA ILE A 15 2.22 -15.82 -14.56
C ILE A 15 0.87 -15.25 -15.00
N ALA A 16 0.64 -13.95 -14.83
CA ALA A 16 -0.61 -13.30 -15.23
C ALA A 16 -0.87 -13.49 -16.74
N ASP A 17 0.18 -13.49 -17.54
CA ASP A 17 0.10 -13.62 -19.00
C ASP A 17 -0.10 -15.07 -19.48
N THR A 18 -0.06 -16.07 -18.58
CA THR A 18 -0.32 -17.48 -18.91
C THR A 18 -1.81 -17.78 -19.20
N GLY A 19 -2.67 -16.76 -19.26
CA GLY A 19 -4.10 -16.88 -19.55
C GLY A 19 -5.01 -16.73 -18.33
N LEU A 20 -4.47 -16.46 -17.15
CA LEU A 20 -5.28 -16.16 -15.96
C LEU A 20 -5.92 -14.77 -16.06
N ARG A 21 -5.19 -13.78 -16.58
CA ARG A 21 -5.69 -12.43 -16.83
C ARG A 21 -6.86 -12.44 -17.82
N GLY A 22 -7.96 -11.77 -17.48
CA GLY A 22 -9.16 -11.65 -18.32
C GLY A 22 -10.10 -12.87 -18.32
N LYS A 23 -9.74 -13.97 -17.66
CA LYS A 23 -10.61 -15.15 -17.49
C LYS A 23 -11.38 -15.16 -16.17
N ILE A 24 -10.84 -14.52 -15.14
CA ILE A 24 -11.44 -14.45 -13.79
C ILE A 24 -11.21 -13.06 -13.21
N GLU A 25 -12.24 -12.46 -12.60
CA GLU A 25 -12.12 -11.18 -11.89
C GLU A 25 -11.06 -11.24 -10.76
N ASP A 26 -11.06 -12.35 -10.00
CA ASP A 26 -10.16 -12.55 -8.84
C ASP A 26 -8.86 -13.29 -9.20
N TYR A 27 -8.39 -13.25 -10.46
CA TYR A 27 -7.20 -14.00 -10.90
C TYR A 27 -5.96 -13.79 -10.01
N LYS A 28 -5.87 -12.65 -9.34
CA LYS A 28 -4.82 -12.27 -8.41
C LYS A 28 -4.72 -13.23 -7.22
N ALA A 29 -5.85 -13.54 -6.58
CA ALA A 29 -5.89 -14.48 -5.47
C ALA A 29 -5.44 -15.89 -5.90
N TYR A 30 -5.75 -16.27 -7.15
CA TYR A 30 -5.30 -17.54 -7.74
C TYR A 30 -3.78 -17.57 -7.95
N ILE A 31 -3.20 -16.50 -8.52
CA ILE A 31 -1.74 -16.39 -8.71
C ILE A 31 -1.04 -16.49 -7.35
N LEU A 32 -1.49 -15.70 -6.38
CA LEU A 32 -0.85 -15.64 -5.07
C LEU A 32 -0.97 -16.96 -4.31
N SER A 33 -2.11 -17.66 -4.39
CA SER A 33 -2.31 -18.99 -3.82
C SER A 33 -1.40 -20.05 -4.49
N LEU A 34 -1.26 -19.99 -5.83
CA LEU A 34 -0.41 -20.92 -6.58
C LEU A 34 1.07 -20.73 -6.24
N LEU A 35 1.53 -19.50 -6.14
CA LEU A 35 2.89 -19.15 -5.71
C LEU A 35 3.19 -19.67 -4.31
N PHE A 36 2.26 -19.48 -3.39
CA PHE A 36 2.41 -19.96 -2.03
C PHE A 36 2.48 -21.50 -1.98
N PHE A 37 1.62 -22.19 -2.73
CA PHE A 37 1.68 -23.65 -2.85
C PHE A 37 3.03 -24.15 -3.43
N LYS A 38 3.52 -23.47 -4.49
CA LYS A 38 4.84 -23.78 -5.07
C LYS A 38 5.95 -23.61 -4.04
N ARG A 39 5.98 -22.47 -3.34
CA ARG A 39 6.95 -22.16 -2.27
C ARG A 39 6.94 -23.22 -1.17
N LEU A 40 5.76 -23.59 -0.67
CA LEU A 40 5.61 -24.61 0.37
C LEU A 40 6.19 -25.94 -0.08
N SER A 41 5.88 -26.36 -1.33
CA SER A 41 6.35 -27.63 -1.86
C SER A 41 7.86 -27.65 -2.09
N ASP A 42 8.44 -26.59 -2.63
CA ASP A 42 9.87 -26.48 -2.88
C ASP A 42 10.66 -26.44 -1.56
N ASN A 43 10.19 -25.63 -0.61
CA ASN A 43 10.86 -25.51 0.68
C ASN A 43 10.80 -26.80 1.49
N TYR A 44 9.68 -27.53 1.44
CA TYR A 44 9.56 -28.83 2.07
C TYR A 44 10.58 -29.84 1.50
N ALA A 45 10.73 -29.87 0.18
CA ALA A 45 11.71 -30.73 -0.47
C ALA A 45 13.16 -30.37 -0.04
N TRP A 46 13.49 -29.09 -0.04
CA TRP A 46 14.79 -28.58 0.41
C TRP A 46 15.07 -28.89 1.89
N GLU A 47 14.11 -28.67 2.78
CA GLU A 47 14.21 -29.02 4.20
C GLU A 47 14.48 -30.52 4.38
N THR A 48 13.75 -31.36 3.64
CA THR A 48 13.96 -32.83 3.66
C THR A 48 15.38 -33.21 3.25
N GLU A 49 15.86 -32.68 2.11
CA GLU A 49 17.22 -32.97 1.60
C GLU A 49 18.28 -32.49 2.59
N ARG A 50 18.14 -31.31 3.15
CA ARG A 50 19.05 -30.78 4.17
C ARG A 50 19.14 -31.69 5.39
N ARG A 51 18.00 -32.21 5.85
CA ARG A 51 17.94 -33.14 7.01
C ARG A 51 18.56 -34.49 6.71
N ILE A 52 18.36 -34.98 5.50
CA ILE A 52 19.04 -36.22 5.04
C ILE A 52 20.54 -35.97 4.99
N ALA A 53 20.99 -34.85 4.47
CA ALA A 53 22.43 -34.51 4.45
C ALA A 53 23.00 -34.36 5.85
N GLN A 54 22.27 -33.72 6.77
CA GLN A 54 22.67 -33.62 8.18
C GLN A 54 22.76 -35.02 8.84
N PHE A 55 21.77 -35.90 8.61
CA PHE A 55 21.80 -37.27 9.11
C PHE A 55 23.05 -38.03 8.61
N ARG A 56 23.38 -37.90 7.32
CA ARG A 56 24.59 -38.51 6.74
C ARG A 56 25.87 -37.99 7.41
N GLN A 57 25.92 -36.71 7.72
CA GLN A 57 27.06 -36.09 8.38
C GLN A 57 27.21 -36.58 9.83
N ASP A 58 26.11 -36.66 10.59
CA ASP A 58 26.08 -37.00 12.00
C ASP A 58 26.37 -38.51 12.24
N TYR A 59 25.75 -39.35 11.41
CA TYR A 59 25.82 -40.79 11.58
C TYR A 59 26.80 -41.48 10.63
N LYS A 60 27.41 -40.78 9.68
CA LYS A 60 28.29 -41.28 8.62
C LYS A 60 27.70 -42.50 7.89
N ALA A 61 26.37 -42.54 7.73
CA ALA A 61 25.62 -43.64 7.16
C ALA A 61 24.38 -43.12 6.40
N GLU A 62 23.88 -43.92 5.46
CA GLU A 62 22.60 -43.62 4.81
C GLU A 62 21.43 -43.95 5.75
N PRO A 63 20.37 -43.11 5.77
CA PRO A 63 19.17 -43.39 6.55
C PRO A 63 18.47 -44.65 6.00
N ASN A 64 18.11 -45.58 6.88
CA ASN A 64 17.27 -46.72 6.49
C ASN A 64 15.83 -46.25 6.16
N LYS A 65 15.02 -47.16 5.60
CA LYS A 65 13.65 -46.83 5.14
C LYS A 65 12.76 -46.17 6.21
N ARG A 66 12.88 -46.61 7.48
CA ARG A 66 12.10 -46.03 8.59
C ARG A 66 12.63 -44.64 8.99
N GLN A 67 13.95 -44.49 9.03
CA GLN A 67 14.60 -43.20 9.31
C GLN A 67 14.32 -42.20 8.21
N LEU A 68 14.37 -42.63 6.94
CA LEU A 68 14.04 -41.78 5.81
C LEU A 68 12.57 -41.28 5.86
N ALA A 69 11.64 -42.19 6.13
CA ALA A 69 10.21 -41.82 6.32
C ALA A 69 10.04 -40.77 7.44
N ARG A 70 10.74 -40.97 8.57
CA ARG A 70 10.73 -40.04 9.69
C ARG A 70 11.34 -38.68 9.33
N LEU A 71 12.47 -38.65 8.61
CA LEU A 71 13.08 -37.39 8.12
C LEU A 71 12.20 -36.67 7.13
N GLN A 72 11.35 -37.39 6.38
CA GLN A 72 10.37 -36.81 5.44
C GLN A 72 9.09 -36.30 6.13
N GLU A 73 8.72 -36.82 7.27
CA GLU A 73 7.47 -36.47 7.94
C GLU A 73 7.63 -35.47 9.11
N GLU A 74 8.74 -35.57 9.86
CA GLU A 74 8.91 -34.80 11.10
C GLU A 74 9.74 -33.52 10.90
N GLY A 75 9.42 -32.48 11.65
CA GLY A 75 10.22 -31.27 11.83
C GLY A 75 10.20 -30.28 10.66
N HIS A 76 9.25 -30.38 9.75
CA HIS A 76 8.97 -29.36 8.76
C HIS A 76 8.11 -28.23 9.38
N THR A 77 8.28 -27.01 8.88
CA THR A 77 7.44 -25.88 9.29
C THR A 77 5.96 -26.15 9.00
N PHE A 78 5.68 -26.78 7.85
CA PHE A 78 4.34 -27.21 7.44
C PHE A 78 4.37 -28.63 6.92
N VAL A 79 3.32 -29.39 7.11
CA VAL A 79 3.19 -30.77 6.67
C VAL A 79 2.51 -30.84 5.31
N ILE A 80 3.16 -31.43 4.32
CA ILE A 80 2.55 -31.73 3.03
C ILE A 80 2.19 -33.23 2.98
N PRO A 81 0.89 -33.59 2.89
CA PRO A 81 0.48 -34.99 2.81
C PRO A 81 1.03 -35.69 1.56
N PRO A 82 1.22 -37.02 1.60
CA PRO A 82 1.64 -37.78 0.42
C PRO A 82 0.75 -37.52 -0.79
N LYS A 83 1.36 -37.43 -1.96
CA LYS A 83 0.70 -37.11 -3.24
C LYS A 83 0.10 -35.71 -3.35
N CYS A 84 0.43 -34.78 -2.44
CA CYS A 84 -0.02 -33.39 -2.47
C CYS A 84 1.11 -32.39 -2.77
N PHE A 85 2.25 -32.86 -3.26
CA PHE A 85 3.38 -32.02 -3.66
C PHE A 85 3.15 -31.38 -5.03
N TRP A 86 3.88 -30.31 -5.28
CA TRP A 86 3.87 -29.62 -6.59
C TRP A 86 4.03 -30.60 -7.76
N ARG A 87 5.03 -31.49 -7.70
CA ARG A 87 5.29 -32.53 -8.72
C ARG A 87 4.09 -33.43 -8.97
N ASP A 88 3.28 -33.75 -7.95
CA ASP A 88 2.13 -34.65 -8.09
C ASP A 88 0.99 -33.94 -8.86
N VAL A 89 0.80 -32.66 -8.60
CA VAL A 89 -0.16 -31.82 -9.31
C VAL A 89 0.30 -31.55 -10.75
N ARG A 90 1.59 -31.22 -10.93
CA ARG A 90 2.19 -31.01 -12.25
C ARG A 90 2.02 -32.23 -13.16
N ASN A 91 2.27 -33.43 -12.65
CA ASN A 91 2.22 -34.69 -13.39
C ASN A 91 0.78 -35.23 -13.57
N ALA A 92 -0.23 -34.60 -12.98
CA ALA A 92 -1.60 -35.00 -13.14
C ALA A 92 -2.10 -34.80 -14.60
N PRO A 93 -2.98 -35.69 -15.11
CA PRO A 93 -3.57 -35.54 -16.43
C PRO A 93 -4.26 -34.18 -16.58
N LEU A 94 -4.17 -33.58 -17.79
CA LEU A 94 -4.69 -32.22 -18.06
C LEU A 94 -6.14 -32.03 -17.55
N LYS A 95 -7.04 -32.94 -17.90
CA LYS A 95 -8.48 -32.86 -17.53
C LYS A 95 -8.75 -32.92 -16.02
N SER A 96 -7.84 -33.46 -15.22
CA SER A 96 -7.96 -33.59 -13.75
C SER A 96 -7.08 -32.63 -12.98
N LYS A 97 -6.33 -31.76 -13.64
CA LYS A 97 -5.32 -30.88 -13.00
C LYS A 97 -5.94 -29.92 -11.98
N ASN A 98 -7.09 -29.30 -12.32
CA ASN A 98 -7.84 -28.44 -11.40
C ASN A 98 -8.33 -29.18 -10.14
N VAL A 99 -8.86 -30.40 -10.34
CA VAL A 99 -9.33 -31.27 -9.24
C VAL A 99 -8.14 -31.60 -8.34
N ARG A 100 -7.04 -32.04 -8.94
CA ARG A 100 -5.86 -32.45 -8.22
C ARG A 100 -5.20 -31.33 -7.42
N LEU A 101 -5.12 -30.13 -8.01
CA LEU A 101 -4.65 -28.95 -7.30
C LEU A 101 -5.57 -28.58 -6.14
N HIS A 102 -6.89 -28.59 -6.36
CA HIS A 102 -7.87 -28.33 -5.32
C HIS A 102 -7.78 -29.32 -4.14
N GLU A 103 -7.66 -30.62 -4.43
CA GLU A 103 -7.47 -31.66 -3.43
C GLU A 103 -6.17 -31.46 -2.64
N ALA A 104 -5.06 -31.16 -3.33
CA ALA A 104 -3.76 -30.98 -2.69
C ALA A 104 -3.76 -29.80 -1.71
N VAL A 105 -4.26 -28.62 -2.11
CA VAL A 105 -4.29 -27.44 -1.23
C VAL A 105 -5.24 -27.62 -0.03
N ASN A 106 -6.37 -28.33 -0.21
CA ASN A 106 -7.28 -28.66 0.90
C ASN A 106 -6.65 -29.65 1.87
N ALA A 107 -6.02 -30.70 1.38
CA ALA A 107 -5.33 -31.68 2.23
C ALA A 107 -4.18 -31.02 3.03
N ILE A 108 -3.44 -30.10 2.45
CA ILE A 108 -2.43 -29.29 3.16
C ILE A 108 -3.08 -28.43 4.24
N ALA A 109 -4.18 -27.74 3.93
CA ALA A 109 -4.92 -26.92 4.88
C ALA A 109 -5.49 -27.71 6.07
N GLU A 110 -5.98 -28.93 5.84
CA GLU A 110 -6.47 -29.81 6.89
C GLU A 110 -5.36 -30.29 7.86
N ARG A 111 -4.16 -30.49 7.36
CA ARG A 111 -3.00 -30.93 8.18
C ARG A 111 -2.31 -29.77 8.89
N ASN A 112 -2.51 -28.53 8.44
CA ASN A 112 -1.88 -27.33 8.99
C ASN A 112 -2.95 -26.30 9.35
N LEU A 113 -3.38 -26.28 10.59
CA LEU A 113 -4.46 -25.36 11.04
C LEU A 113 -4.13 -23.89 10.77
N ALA A 114 -2.85 -23.52 10.85
CA ALA A 114 -2.38 -22.17 10.53
C ALA A 114 -2.58 -21.78 9.06
N LEU A 115 -2.69 -22.76 8.14
CA LEU A 115 -2.90 -22.53 6.72
C LEU A 115 -4.35 -22.69 6.27
N LYS A 116 -5.23 -23.09 7.19
CA LYS A 116 -6.65 -23.33 6.88
C LYS A 116 -7.34 -22.03 6.51
N GLY A 117 -7.99 -22.01 5.35
CA GLY A 117 -8.60 -20.81 4.80
C GLY A 117 -7.62 -19.89 4.05
N ILE A 118 -6.32 -20.11 4.19
CA ILE A 118 -5.26 -19.32 3.55
C ILE A 118 -4.85 -19.95 2.21
N ILE A 119 -4.23 -21.14 2.25
CA ILE A 119 -3.78 -21.82 1.02
C ILE A 119 -4.94 -22.29 0.14
N ASN A 120 -6.06 -22.60 0.74
CA ASN A 120 -7.28 -23.04 0.08
C ASN A 120 -8.36 -21.92 0.02
N SER A 121 -7.93 -20.66 0.03
CA SER A 121 -8.83 -19.49 -0.09
C SER A 121 -9.56 -19.44 -1.44
N VAL A 122 -8.95 -19.98 -2.49
CA VAL A 122 -9.51 -20.02 -3.84
C VAL A 122 -9.97 -21.44 -4.23
N ARG A 123 -11.04 -21.52 -5.01
CA ARG A 123 -11.65 -22.78 -5.42
C ARG A 123 -11.22 -23.18 -6.82
N TRP A 124 -10.13 -23.94 -6.93
CA TRP A 124 -9.57 -24.38 -8.23
C TRP A 124 -10.48 -25.24 -9.09
N ASN A 125 -11.45 -25.93 -8.48
CA ASN A 125 -12.37 -26.85 -9.15
C ASN A 125 -13.82 -26.36 -9.18
N GLU A 126 -14.05 -25.05 -9.15
CA GLU A 126 -15.38 -24.44 -9.15
C GLU A 126 -16.05 -24.56 -10.54
N ALA A 127 -17.37 -24.80 -10.56
CA ALA A 127 -18.15 -24.72 -11.77
C ALA A 127 -18.36 -23.26 -12.22
N ALA A 128 -18.48 -23.03 -13.50
CA ALA A 128 -18.78 -21.71 -14.02
C ALA A 128 -20.19 -21.28 -13.58
N PRO A 129 -20.38 -19.98 -13.19
CA PRO A 129 -21.65 -19.49 -12.69
C PRO A 129 -22.78 -19.43 -13.72
N ASP A 130 -22.44 -19.61 -15.01
CA ASP A 130 -23.36 -19.56 -16.15
C ASP A 130 -24.24 -20.82 -16.33
N GLY A 131 -24.10 -21.81 -15.45
CA GLY A 131 -24.85 -23.06 -15.50
C GLY A 131 -24.42 -24.00 -16.65
N SER A 132 -23.35 -23.69 -17.37
CA SER A 132 -22.86 -24.48 -18.54
C SER A 132 -22.30 -25.85 -18.15
N GLY A 133 -22.10 -26.13 -16.86
CA GLY A 133 -21.40 -27.32 -16.36
C GLY A 133 -19.89 -27.32 -16.63
N LYS A 134 -19.35 -26.28 -17.25
CA LYS A 134 -17.91 -26.09 -17.46
C LYS A 134 -17.25 -25.68 -16.13
N LYS A 135 -15.91 -25.78 -16.09
CA LYS A 135 -15.13 -25.23 -14.96
C LYS A 135 -14.98 -23.72 -15.14
N ARG A 136 -14.97 -22.98 -14.03
CA ARG A 136 -14.69 -21.54 -14.02
C ARG A 136 -13.31 -21.24 -14.60
N LEU A 137 -12.34 -22.11 -14.34
CA LEU A 137 -11.01 -22.10 -14.96
C LEU A 137 -10.81 -23.32 -15.85
N ASP A 138 -10.42 -23.12 -17.12
CA ASP A 138 -10.04 -24.18 -18.01
C ASP A 138 -8.78 -24.90 -17.50
N PRO A 139 -8.73 -26.24 -17.53
CA PRO A 139 -7.54 -26.99 -17.12
C PRO A 139 -6.27 -26.61 -17.87
N GLU A 140 -6.38 -26.11 -19.08
CA GLU A 140 -5.27 -25.63 -19.92
C GLU A 140 -4.62 -24.36 -19.33
N VAL A 141 -5.44 -23.42 -18.82
CA VAL A 141 -4.98 -22.20 -18.16
C VAL A 141 -4.22 -22.55 -16.87
N VAL A 142 -4.79 -23.43 -16.04
CA VAL A 142 -4.12 -23.89 -14.80
C VAL A 142 -2.81 -24.64 -15.14
N SER A 143 -2.84 -25.48 -16.17
CA SER A 143 -1.62 -26.18 -16.65
C SER A 143 -0.57 -25.21 -17.16
N GLY A 144 -0.96 -24.15 -17.87
CA GLY A 144 -0.06 -23.09 -18.35
C GLY A 144 0.66 -22.39 -17.18
N ALA A 145 -0.09 -21.98 -16.15
CA ALA A 145 0.48 -21.35 -14.96
C ALA A 145 1.42 -22.29 -14.18
N ILE A 146 1.05 -23.57 -14.03
CA ILE A 146 1.90 -24.57 -13.38
C ILE A 146 3.19 -24.80 -14.18
N ASN A 147 3.09 -24.95 -15.50
CA ASN A 147 4.27 -25.17 -16.34
C ASN A 147 5.20 -23.96 -16.39
N TYR A 148 4.65 -22.76 -16.30
CA TYR A 148 5.42 -21.52 -16.23
C TYR A 148 6.23 -21.44 -14.93
N LEU A 149 5.61 -21.78 -13.80
CA LEU A 149 6.26 -21.76 -12.48
C LEU A 149 7.20 -22.93 -12.23
N ASP A 150 7.02 -24.05 -12.92
CA ASP A 150 7.76 -25.28 -12.63
C ASP A 150 9.29 -25.16 -12.66
N PRO A 151 9.91 -24.45 -13.63
CA PRO A 151 11.36 -24.29 -13.66
C PRO A 151 11.89 -23.31 -12.60
N ILE A 152 11.02 -22.53 -11.95
CA ILE A 152 11.40 -21.54 -10.94
C ILE A 152 11.47 -22.24 -9.58
N LEU A 153 12.68 -22.36 -9.02
CA LEU A 153 12.88 -22.97 -7.71
C LEU A 153 12.73 -21.89 -6.61
N LEU A 154 11.71 -22.06 -5.77
CA LEU A 154 11.34 -21.10 -4.73
C LEU A 154 11.69 -21.56 -3.31
N ASP A 155 12.71 -22.38 -3.11
CA ASP A 155 13.18 -22.79 -1.77
C ASP A 155 14.11 -21.75 -1.13
N ASN A 156 14.41 -21.96 0.16
CA ASN A 156 15.27 -21.06 0.94
C ASN A 156 16.73 -21.00 0.49
N SER A 157 17.22 -21.94 -0.31
CA SER A 157 18.57 -21.89 -0.86
C SER A 157 18.68 -20.98 -2.08
N ASN A 158 17.58 -20.81 -2.82
CA ASN A 158 17.53 -20.02 -4.03
C ASN A 158 16.87 -18.65 -3.84
N VAL A 159 15.89 -18.57 -2.95
CA VAL A 159 15.14 -17.33 -2.67
C VAL A 159 14.94 -17.20 -1.16
N SER A 160 15.54 -16.18 -0.55
CA SER A 160 15.31 -15.89 0.88
C SER A 160 13.86 -15.42 1.12
N PRO A 161 13.34 -15.57 2.36
CA PRO A 161 12.01 -15.08 2.71
C PRO A 161 11.81 -13.58 2.36
N ASP A 162 12.79 -12.73 2.68
CA ASP A 162 12.70 -11.29 2.40
C ASP A 162 12.56 -11.01 0.91
N VAL A 163 13.40 -11.66 0.08
CA VAL A 163 13.35 -11.51 -1.39
C VAL A 163 12.01 -11.98 -1.95
N LEU A 164 11.48 -13.09 -1.44
CA LEU A 164 10.19 -13.61 -1.92
C LEU A 164 9.03 -12.74 -1.46
N GLY A 165 9.04 -12.28 -0.21
CA GLY A 165 8.04 -11.38 0.32
C GLY A 165 7.98 -10.06 -0.45
N ASP A 166 9.13 -9.45 -0.70
CA ASP A 166 9.22 -8.23 -1.48
C ASP A 166 8.75 -8.41 -2.93
N ALA A 167 9.06 -9.55 -3.58
CA ALA A 167 8.54 -9.86 -4.91
C ALA A 167 7.01 -10.06 -4.89
N TYR A 168 6.47 -10.60 -3.81
CA TYR A 168 5.04 -10.74 -3.60
C TYR A 168 4.35 -9.38 -3.41
N GLU A 169 4.93 -8.45 -2.62
CA GLU A 169 4.45 -7.07 -2.50
C GLU A 169 4.47 -6.34 -3.85
N TYR A 170 5.51 -6.55 -4.65
CA TYR A 170 5.57 -6.01 -6.01
C TYR A 170 4.40 -6.49 -6.86
N LEU A 171 4.02 -7.78 -6.80
CA LEU A 171 2.85 -8.29 -7.48
C LEU A 171 1.55 -7.64 -6.99
N ILE A 172 1.39 -7.48 -5.68
CA ILE A 172 0.22 -6.81 -5.10
C ILE A 172 0.13 -5.37 -5.61
N LYS A 173 1.25 -4.64 -5.65
CA LYS A 173 1.32 -3.28 -6.20
C LYS A 173 0.92 -3.26 -7.68
N LYS A 174 1.53 -4.11 -8.52
CA LYS A 174 1.17 -4.23 -9.95
C LYS A 174 -0.32 -4.55 -10.15
N PHE A 175 -0.89 -5.38 -9.31
CA PHE A 175 -2.31 -5.67 -9.33
C PHE A 175 -3.17 -4.46 -8.92
N ALA A 176 -2.73 -3.64 -8.00
CA ALA A 176 -3.42 -2.39 -7.65
C ALA A 176 -3.36 -1.40 -8.82
N ASP A 177 -2.19 -1.28 -9.47
CA ASP A 177 -1.99 -0.42 -10.65
C ASP A 177 -2.91 -0.78 -11.84
N GLU A 178 -3.22 -2.07 -12.04
CA GLU A 178 -4.11 -2.51 -13.13
C GLU A 178 -5.58 -2.20 -12.92
N ASN A 179 -6.06 -2.16 -11.68
CA ASN A 179 -7.49 -2.01 -11.35
C ASN A 179 -7.96 -0.55 -11.23
N LYS A 180 -7.30 0.39 -11.86
CA LYS A 180 -7.55 1.83 -11.80
C LYS A 180 -9.01 2.27 -12.09
N ALA A 181 -9.83 1.41 -12.68
CA ALA A 181 -11.19 1.73 -13.11
C ALA A 181 -12.31 1.26 -12.16
N GLY A 182 -12.00 0.58 -11.04
CA GLY A 182 -13.01 0.02 -10.16
C GLY A 182 -12.86 0.45 -8.69
N ALA A 183 -13.95 0.92 -8.07
CA ALA A 183 -14.02 1.38 -6.68
C ALA A 183 -13.51 0.38 -5.63
N THR A 184 -13.35 -0.89 -5.97
CA THR A 184 -12.95 -1.98 -5.07
C THR A 184 -11.43 -2.22 -5.01
N ALA A 185 -10.66 -1.72 -5.96
CA ALA A 185 -9.23 -2.03 -6.06
C ALA A 185 -8.34 -1.19 -5.14
N GLY A 186 -8.72 0.05 -4.90
CA GLY A 186 -7.97 0.98 -4.05
C GLY A 186 -8.08 0.71 -2.55
N GLN A 187 -9.06 -0.11 -2.14
CA GLN A 187 -9.32 -0.39 -0.72
C GLN A 187 -8.26 -1.28 -0.05
N PHE A 188 -7.34 -1.90 -0.82
CA PHE A 188 -6.42 -2.91 -0.27
C PHE A 188 -4.95 -2.53 -0.26
N TYR A 189 -4.61 -1.35 -0.77
CA TYR A 189 -3.21 -0.97 -0.93
C TYR A 189 -2.95 0.47 -0.50
N THR A 190 -2.16 0.63 0.55
CA THR A 190 -1.64 1.93 0.98
C THR A 190 -0.27 2.14 0.34
N PRO A 191 0.01 3.30 -0.29
CA PRO A 191 1.33 3.60 -0.84
C PRO A 191 2.44 3.35 0.19
N PRO A 192 3.54 2.68 -0.20
CA PRO A 192 4.62 2.34 0.73
C PRO A 192 5.27 3.58 1.36
N GLU A 193 5.30 4.70 0.64
CA GLU A 193 5.81 5.98 1.13
C GLU A 193 4.98 6.50 2.32
N VAL A 194 3.66 6.34 2.26
CA VAL A 194 2.74 6.73 3.35
C VAL A 194 2.90 5.80 4.55
N ARG A 195 3.03 4.49 4.32
CA ARG A 195 3.28 3.53 5.39
C ARG A 195 4.61 3.79 6.08
N ASP A 196 5.68 4.08 5.31
CA ASP A 196 7.01 4.42 5.84
C ASP A 196 6.96 5.68 6.71
N ILE A 197 6.24 6.74 6.26
CA ILE A 197 6.03 7.95 7.06
C ILE A 197 5.35 7.62 8.39
N ILE A 198 4.30 6.81 8.38
CA ILE A 198 3.54 6.45 9.57
C ILE A 198 4.41 5.64 10.53
N ILE A 199 5.00 4.52 10.08
CA ILE A 199 5.79 3.63 10.93
C ILE A 199 6.97 4.37 11.56
N ARG A 200 7.68 5.20 10.79
CA ARG A 200 8.82 5.97 11.30
C ARG A 200 8.42 7.12 12.22
N THR A 201 7.20 7.59 12.13
CA THR A 201 6.70 8.62 13.05
C THR A 201 6.18 8.02 14.35
N ILE A 202 5.45 6.89 14.31
CA ILE A 202 4.99 6.22 15.54
C ILE A 202 6.09 5.43 16.23
N GLN A 203 7.17 5.08 15.55
CA GLN A 203 8.39 4.45 16.09
C GLN A 203 8.09 3.26 17.01
N PRO A 204 7.60 2.12 16.48
CA PRO A 204 7.42 0.94 17.31
C PRO A 204 8.74 0.52 17.96
N GLU A 205 8.67 0.08 19.21
CA GLU A 205 9.84 -0.34 19.97
C GLU A 205 10.06 -1.85 19.84
N VAL A 206 11.30 -2.28 20.10
CA VAL A 206 11.62 -3.72 20.15
C VAL A 206 10.75 -4.40 21.21
N ASP A 207 10.19 -5.56 20.87
CA ASP A 207 9.27 -6.36 21.68
C ASP A 207 7.87 -5.73 21.93
N SER A 208 7.57 -4.59 21.29
CA SER A 208 6.24 -3.97 21.34
C SER A 208 5.21 -4.71 20.48
N THR A 209 3.97 -4.23 20.55
CA THR A 209 2.84 -4.70 19.73
C THR A 209 2.49 -3.67 18.67
N LEU A 210 2.31 -4.12 17.44
CA LEU A 210 1.78 -3.32 16.32
C LEU A 210 0.46 -3.91 15.84
N TYR A 211 -0.57 -3.09 15.76
CA TYR A 211 -1.90 -3.47 15.31
C TYR A 211 -2.33 -2.68 14.07
N ASP A 212 -2.97 -3.36 13.13
CA ASP A 212 -3.69 -2.76 12.01
C ASP A 212 -5.13 -3.30 11.97
N PRO A 213 -6.13 -2.49 12.33
CA PRO A 213 -7.55 -2.92 12.38
C PRO A 213 -8.17 -3.16 11.01
N THR A 214 -7.52 -2.73 9.93
CA THR A 214 -7.99 -2.81 8.53
C THR A 214 -6.85 -3.19 7.61
N CYS A 215 -6.17 -4.30 7.94
CA CYS A 215 -4.80 -4.55 7.51
C CYS A 215 -4.61 -4.78 6.00
N GLY A 216 -5.68 -4.94 5.23
CA GLY A 216 -5.55 -5.14 3.79
C GLY A 216 -4.61 -6.29 3.46
N SER A 217 -3.54 -6.02 2.73
CA SER A 217 -2.48 -6.98 2.39
C SER A 217 -1.42 -7.17 3.49
N GLY A 218 -1.54 -6.52 4.64
CA GLY A 218 -0.61 -6.62 5.77
C GLY A 218 0.59 -5.68 5.70
N GLY A 219 0.56 -4.68 4.83
CA GLY A 219 1.70 -3.81 4.55
C GLY A 219 2.25 -3.07 5.79
N PHE A 220 1.40 -2.50 6.65
CA PHE A 220 1.86 -1.85 7.90
C PHE A 220 2.57 -2.82 8.84
N LEU A 221 2.09 -4.07 8.92
CA LEU A 221 2.68 -5.09 9.78
C LEU A 221 4.09 -5.47 9.31
N ILE A 222 4.26 -5.62 8.00
CA ILE A 222 5.54 -5.93 7.36
C ILE A 222 6.52 -4.76 7.52
N ASP A 223 6.07 -3.53 7.27
CA ASP A 223 6.92 -2.35 7.38
C ASP A 223 7.33 -2.09 8.84
N GLY A 224 6.46 -2.38 9.81
CA GLY A 224 6.79 -2.37 11.24
C GLY A 224 7.87 -3.39 11.60
N ALA A 225 7.79 -4.62 11.06
CA ALA A 225 8.81 -5.63 11.27
C ALA A 225 10.15 -5.27 10.59
N LYS A 226 10.11 -4.70 9.38
CA LYS A 226 11.31 -4.18 8.69
C LYS A 226 11.97 -3.06 9.51
N PHE A 227 11.18 -2.15 10.08
CA PHE A 227 11.68 -1.08 10.95
C PHE A 227 12.38 -1.63 12.19
N ILE A 228 11.85 -2.66 12.85
CA ILE A 228 12.49 -3.33 13.98
C ILE A 228 13.76 -4.07 13.55
N ASN A 229 13.76 -4.69 12.37
CA ASN A 229 14.96 -5.33 11.82
C ASN A 229 16.11 -4.33 11.60
N GLU A 230 15.79 -3.12 11.13
CA GLU A 230 16.78 -2.04 11.01
C GLU A 230 17.38 -1.66 12.38
N GLN A 231 16.60 -1.73 13.46
CA GLN A 231 17.06 -1.36 14.80
C GLN A 231 17.88 -2.43 15.51
N CYS A 232 17.51 -3.69 15.40
CA CYS A 232 18.11 -4.78 16.20
C CYS A 232 18.55 -6.01 15.41
N GLY A 233 18.38 -6.03 14.10
CA GLY A 233 18.77 -7.14 13.23
C GLY A 233 17.85 -8.37 13.29
N ASP A 234 16.68 -8.28 13.95
CA ASP A 234 15.68 -9.35 14.01
C ASP A 234 14.26 -8.82 13.89
N ALA A 235 13.68 -8.97 12.70
CA ALA A 235 12.31 -8.56 12.39
C ALA A 235 11.22 -9.24 13.24
N ARG A 236 11.55 -10.36 13.93
CA ARG A 236 10.60 -11.10 14.78
C ARG A 236 10.44 -10.51 16.17
N ARG A 237 11.24 -9.51 16.52
CA ARG A 237 11.18 -8.82 17.81
C ARG A 237 10.09 -7.73 17.86
N ILE A 238 8.97 -8.00 17.20
CA ILE A 238 7.73 -7.23 17.30
C ILE A 238 6.55 -8.19 17.20
N ARG A 239 5.49 -7.95 17.93
CA ARG A 239 4.27 -8.76 17.91
C ARG A 239 3.24 -8.09 17.02
N LEU A 240 2.86 -8.77 15.93
CA LEU A 240 2.03 -8.23 14.87
C LEU A 240 0.58 -8.73 14.98
N PHE A 241 -0.36 -7.81 14.88
CA PHE A 241 -1.80 -8.09 14.96
C PHE A 241 -2.51 -7.37 13.82
N GLY A 242 -3.42 -8.07 13.12
CA GLY A 242 -4.18 -7.51 12.02
C GLY A 242 -5.62 -8.01 12.01
N GLN A 243 -6.53 -7.18 11.51
CA GLN A 243 -7.90 -7.63 11.23
C GLN A 243 -8.30 -7.18 9.83
N GLU A 244 -8.96 -8.09 9.08
CA GLU A 244 -9.43 -7.84 7.72
C GLU A 244 -10.81 -8.45 7.51
N THR A 245 -11.74 -7.69 6.92
CA THR A 245 -13.12 -8.13 6.74
C THR A 245 -13.30 -9.01 5.51
N ILE A 246 -12.52 -8.78 4.44
CA ILE A 246 -12.65 -9.49 3.17
C ILE A 246 -11.82 -10.77 3.20
N TRP A 247 -12.48 -11.91 3.01
CA TRP A 247 -11.87 -13.23 3.09
C TRP A 247 -10.62 -13.40 2.21
N ASN A 248 -10.72 -13.01 0.94
CA ASN A 248 -9.60 -13.13 0.00
C ASN A 248 -8.42 -12.23 0.40
N THR A 249 -8.70 -11.01 0.83
CA THR A 249 -7.68 -10.05 1.28
C THR A 249 -7.03 -10.51 2.59
N TRP A 250 -7.82 -11.06 3.53
CA TRP A 250 -7.30 -11.70 4.74
C TRP A 250 -6.33 -12.85 4.41
N ALA A 251 -6.68 -13.70 3.43
CA ALA A 251 -5.79 -14.77 2.99
C ALA A 251 -4.49 -14.22 2.37
N ILE A 252 -4.59 -13.18 1.55
CA ILE A 252 -3.43 -12.47 0.96
C ILE A 252 -2.52 -11.92 2.05
N ALA A 253 -3.07 -11.25 3.07
CA ALA A 253 -2.29 -10.71 4.19
C ALA A 253 -1.50 -11.79 4.93
N ASN A 254 -2.15 -12.93 5.24
CA ASN A 254 -1.48 -14.05 5.89
C ASN A 254 -0.36 -14.65 5.01
N ILE A 255 -0.63 -14.84 3.71
CA ILE A 255 0.41 -15.32 2.78
C ILE A 255 1.58 -14.35 2.74
N ASN A 256 1.30 -13.05 2.63
CA ASN A 256 2.31 -12.01 2.54
C ASN A 256 3.24 -12.01 3.77
N VAL A 257 2.66 -12.02 4.96
CA VAL A 257 3.41 -12.09 6.22
C VAL A 257 4.26 -13.38 6.31
N LEU A 258 3.68 -14.53 5.95
CA LEU A 258 4.39 -15.82 5.95
C LEU A 258 5.54 -15.85 4.94
N LEU A 259 5.38 -15.25 3.76
CA LEU A 259 6.44 -15.17 2.75
C LEU A 259 7.61 -14.29 3.20
N HIS A 260 7.36 -13.26 4.02
CA HIS A 260 8.40 -12.46 4.68
C HIS A 260 9.04 -13.17 5.88
N GLY A 261 8.66 -14.41 6.19
CA GLY A 261 9.19 -15.15 7.33
C GLY A 261 8.76 -14.60 8.69
N LEU A 262 7.66 -13.84 8.71
CA LEU A 262 7.10 -13.20 9.89
C LEU A 262 5.96 -14.04 10.49
N ASP A 263 5.70 -13.85 11.77
CA ASP A 263 4.54 -14.38 12.48
C ASP A 263 3.62 -13.23 12.89
N ALA A 264 2.36 -13.29 12.44
CA ALA A 264 1.35 -12.29 12.79
C ALA A 264 0.01 -12.96 13.09
N GLN A 265 -0.71 -12.44 14.05
CA GLN A 265 -2.08 -12.83 14.31
C GLN A 265 -3.03 -11.99 13.46
N ILE A 266 -3.41 -12.49 12.28
CA ILE A 266 -4.38 -11.80 11.41
C ILE A 266 -5.71 -12.52 11.49
N LYS A 267 -6.75 -11.82 11.96
CA LYS A 267 -8.11 -12.34 12.14
C LYS A 267 -9.05 -11.83 11.04
N GLN A 268 -9.95 -12.73 10.58
CA GLN A 268 -11.00 -12.36 9.63
C GLN A 268 -12.23 -11.87 10.40
N GLY A 269 -12.76 -10.73 9.99
CA GLY A 269 -14.00 -10.17 10.55
C GLY A 269 -14.08 -8.64 10.43
N ASN A 270 -15.28 -8.11 10.56
CA ASN A 270 -15.50 -6.66 10.56
C ASN A 270 -15.05 -6.06 11.88
N THR A 271 -14.06 -5.21 11.85
CA THR A 271 -13.44 -4.60 13.04
C THR A 271 -14.41 -3.80 13.90
N ILE A 272 -15.41 -3.20 13.30
CA ILE A 272 -16.38 -2.39 14.04
C ILE A 272 -17.46 -3.25 14.67
N LYS A 273 -18.05 -4.19 13.90
CA LYS A 273 -19.17 -5.04 14.35
C LYS A 273 -18.72 -6.27 15.15
N ASP A 274 -17.52 -6.77 14.86
CA ASP A 274 -17.00 -8.04 15.38
C ASP A 274 -15.48 -7.94 15.60
N PRO A 275 -15.02 -7.07 16.52
CA PRO A 275 -13.60 -6.96 16.85
C PRO A 275 -13.08 -8.27 17.41
N LYS A 276 -11.99 -8.78 16.85
CA LYS A 276 -11.44 -10.12 17.16
C LYS A 276 -10.36 -10.09 18.25
N PHE A 277 -9.86 -8.91 18.61
CA PHE A 277 -8.87 -8.76 19.65
C PHE A 277 -9.51 -8.14 20.89
N LEU A 278 -9.88 -9.01 21.83
CA LEU A 278 -10.52 -8.67 23.08
C LEU A 278 -9.74 -9.26 24.24
N ASP A 279 -9.66 -8.51 25.34
CA ASP A 279 -9.16 -8.94 26.65
C ASP A 279 -10.28 -8.77 27.68
N GLY A 280 -10.82 -9.89 28.17
CA GLY A 280 -11.91 -9.88 29.14
C GLY A 280 -13.22 -9.24 28.65
N GLY A 281 -13.46 -9.21 27.32
CA GLY A 281 -14.63 -8.58 26.71
C GLY A 281 -14.44 -7.14 26.27
N SER A 282 -13.37 -6.46 26.70
CA SER A 282 -12.98 -5.11 26.26
C SER A 282 -12.02 -5.17 25.08
N ILE A 283 -11.91 -4.09 24.33
CA ILE A 283 -10.93 -3.98 23.23
C ILE A 283 -9.51 -4.14 23.80
N ARG A 284 -8.74 -5.07 23.21
CA ARG A 284 -7.33 -5.25 23.53
C ARG A 284 -6.54 -4.02 23.16
N GLN A 285 -5.59 -3.67 24.02
CA GLN A 285 -4.73 -2.49 23.84
C GLN A 285 -3.36 -2.87 23.30
N PHE A 286 -2.79 -1.99 22.46
CA PHE A 286 -1.53 -2.15 21.74
C PHE A 286 -0.63 -0.93 21.94
N ASP A 287 0.68 -1.13 21.76
CA ASP A 287 1.68 -0.07 21.85
C ASP A 287 1.64 0.86 20.64
N CYS A 288 1.45 0.28 19.44
CA CYS A 288 1.39 1.03 18.19
C CYS A 288 0.21 0.57 17.32
N VAL A 289 -0.39 1.52 16.60
CA VAL A 289 -1.40 1.27 15.57
C VAL A 289 -1.03 2.05 14.30
N GLY A 290 -0.94 1.35 13.17
CA GLY A 290 -0.82 1.94 11.85
C GLY A 290 -2.02 1.53 11.02
N ALA A 291 -2.79 2.47 10.46
CA ALA A 291 -4.03 2.13 9.78
C ALA A 291 -4.34 3.05 8.59
N ASN A 292 -4.91 2.44 7.55
CA ASN A 292 -5.63 3.11 6.47
C ASN A 292 -6.98 2.41 6.32
N PHE A 293 -8.03 2.96 6.92
CA PHE A 293 -9.36 2.36 6.91
C PHE A 293 -10.15 2.77 5.64
N PRO A 294 -11.22 2.04 5.26
CA PRO A 294 -12.07 2.42 4.13
C PRO A 294 -12.79 3.74 4.38
N PHE A 295 -12.59 4.73 3.49
CA PHE A 295 -13.11 6.09 3.66
C PHE A 295 -14.61 6.16 3.47
N SER A 296 -15.27 6.98 4.31
CA SER A 296 -16.69 7.36 4.20
C SER A 296 -17.64 6.18 4.13
N GLU A 297 -17.34 5.09 4.85
CA GLU A 297 -18.20 3.90 4.87
C GLU A 297 -19.57 4.25 5.47
N GLU A 298 -20.62 4.05 4.71
CA GLU A 298 -21.99 4.18 5.17
C GLU A 298 -22.44 2.90 5.88
N ASN A 299 -23.38 3.00 6.82
CA ASN A 299 -23.99 1.83 7.49
C ASN A 299 -23.02 0.98 8.31
N TRP A 300 -22.04 1.62 8.89
CA TRP A 300 -20.94 0.97 9.63
C TRP A 300 -21.42 0.05 10.79
N TRP A 301 -22.65 0.22 11.30
CA TRP A 301 -23.22 -0.63 12.36
C TRP A 301 -24.48 -1.35 11.94
N LEU A 302 -25.48 -0.60 11.47
CA LEU A 302 -26.81 -1.13 11.15
C LEU A 302 -27.08 -0.95 9.66
N ASN A 303 -27.68 -1.94 9.03
CA ASN A 303 -28.22 -1.76 7.70
C ASN A 303 -29.41 -0.81 7.81
N GLY A 304 -29.28 0.42 7.30
CA GLY A 304 -30.40 1.35 7.22
C GLY A 304 -31.54 0.74 6.41
N THR A 305 -32.76 1.02 6.82
CA THR A 305 -33.95 0.65 6.05
C THR A 305 -34.25 1.69 4.99
N PRO A 306 -34.65 1.31 3.77
CA PRO A 306 -35.02 2.30 2.76
C PRO A 306 -36.15 3.21 3.27
N LYS A 307 -35.88 4.51 3.30
CA LYS A 307 -36.90 5.52 3.60
C LYS A 307 -38.04 5.41 2.60
N LYS A 308 -39.27 5.36 3.09
CA LYS A 308 -40.46 5.24 2.26
C LYS A 308 -41.24 6.58 2.25
N ASP A 309 -41.76 6.95 1.11
CA ASP A 309 -42.70 8.06 0.99
C ASP A 309 -44.09 7.68 1.58
N ALA A 310 -45.00 8.65 1.60
CA ALA A 310 -46.36 8.45 2.09
C ALA A 310 -47.15 7.36 1.33
N LYS A 311 -46.65 6.93 0.17
CA LYS A 311 -47.27 5.86 -0.67
C LYS A 311 -46.47 4.54 -0.54
N GLY A 312 -45.53 4.44 0.41
CA GLY A 312 -44.75 3.22 0.67
C GLY A 312 -43.64 2.95 -0.34
N LYS A 313 -43.32 3.86 -1.27
CA LYS A 313 -42.24 3.70 -2.24
C LYS A 313 -40.93 4.23 -1.68
N PRO A 314 -39.78 3.59 -2.01
CA PRO A 314 -38.48 4.07 -1.59
C PRO A 314 -38.22 5.51 -2.10
N VAL A 315 -37.80 6.41 -1.22
CA VAL A 315 -37.30 7.73 -1.58
C VAL A 315 -35.89 7.55 -2.13
N LEU A 316 -35.62 8.08 -3.34
CA LEU A 316 -34.32 7.93 -4.00
C LEU A 316 -33.46 9.18 -3.80
N LYS A 317 -32.16 8.96 -3.64
CA LYS A 317 -31.11 10.01 -3.75
C LYS A 317 -30.98 10.47 -5.21
N LYS A 318 -30.29 11.59 -5.48
CA LYS A 318 -30.04 12.11 -6.84
C LYS A 318 -29.35 11.10 -7.78
N ASN A 319 -28.60 10.15 -7.23
CA ASN A 319 -27.91 9.08 -7.98
C ASN A 319 -28.77 7.82 -8.21
N GLY A 320 -30.05 7.85 -7.85
CA GLY A 320 -30.98 6.73 -8.03
C GLY A 320 -30.95 5.66 -6.92
N SER A 321 -30.05 5.74 -5.95
CA SER A 321 -30.01 4.81 -4.81
C SER A 321 -31.08 5.17 -3.77
N PRO A 322 -31.61 4.18 -2.99
CA PRO A 322 -32.56 4.47 -1.90
C PRO A 322 -31.93 5.37 -0.83
N GLN A 323 -32.68 6.36 -0.38
CA GLN A 323 -32.36 7.08 0.85
C GLN A 323 -32.65 6.14 2.03
N LEU A 324 -31.68 6.01 2.97
CA LEU A 324 -31.82 5.11 4.11
C LEU A 324 -32.25 5.88 5.35
N GLU A 325 -33.08 5.25 6.17
CA GLU A 325 -33.38 5.67 7.55
C GLU A 325 -32.59 4.76 8.50
N TYR A 326 -31.99 5.36 9.52
CA TYR A 326 -31.23 4.66 10.54
C TYR A 326 -32.02 4.65 11.86
N PRO A 327 -31.79 3.66 12.74
CA PRO A 327 -32.37 3.65 14.07
C PRO A 327 -32.00 4.93 14.83
N ASN A 328 -32.78 5.21 15.88
CA ASN A 328 -32.49 6.33 16.76
C ASN A 328 -31.11 6.17 17.40
N LYS A 329 -30.24 7.16 17.18
CA LYS A 329 -28.87 7.16 17.69
C LYS A 329 -28.82 7.15 19.23
N GLU A 330 -29.80 7.74 19.89
CA GLU A 330 -29.90 7.79 21.35
C GLU A 330 -30.09 6.41 21.99
N GLU A 331 -30.56 5.43 21.22
CA GLU A 331 -30.75 4.03 21.65
C GLU A 331 -29.53 3.17 21.38
N PHE A 332 -28.51 3.69 20.67
CA PHE A 332 -27.32 2.94 20.34
C PHE A 332 -26.36 2.89 21.52
N THR A 333 -25.92 1.69 21.86
CA THR A 333 -24.86 1.44 22.84
C THR A 333 -23.78 0.60 22.19
N ASP A 334 -22.53 1.07 22.20
CA ASP A 334 -21.40 0.27 21.74
C ASP A 334 -21.09 -0.81 22.78
N PRO A 335 -21.15 -2.11 22.44
CA PRO A 335 -20.89 -3.19 23.38
C PRO A 335 -19.42 -3.26 23.85
N PHE A 336 -18.53 -2.43 23.28
CA PHE A 336 -17.10 -2.40 23.56
C PHE A 336 -16.63 -1.06 24.16
N ASP A 337 -17.55 -0.16 24.49
CA ASP A 337 -17.29 1.15 25.11
C ASP A 337 -16.25 2.02 24.36
N ARG A 338 -16.22 1.94 23.00
CA ARG A 338 -15.25 2.67 22.18
C ARG A 338 -15.60 4.14 21.97
N PHE A 339 -16.90 4.46 21.93
CA PHE A 339 -17.38 5.78 21.49
C PHE A 339 -17.58 6.74 22.66
N ILE A 340 -16.57 6.81 23.52
CA ILE A 340 -16.57 7.68 24.70
C ILE A 340 -16.61 9.16 24.33
N TYR A 341 -16.10 9.54 23.14
CA TYR A 341 -16.12 10.92 22.63
C TYR A 341 -17.44 11.30 21.95
N GLY A 342 -18.35 10.35 21.79
CA GLY A 342 -19.64 10.50 21.16
C GLY A 342 -19.86 9.45 20.06
N VAL A 343 -21.13 9.11 19.80
CA VAL A 343 -21.49 8.17 18.75
C VAL A 343 -21.41 8.89 17.39
N PRO A 344 -20.58 8.41 16.43
CA PRO A 344 -20.51 9.01 15.10
C PRO A 344 -21.83 8.89 14.32
N PRO A 345 -22.07 9.74 13.31
CA PRO A 345 -23.22 9.60 12.45
C PRO A 345 -23.22 8.25 11.71
N PHE A 346 -24.36 7.56 11.64
CA PHE A 346 -24.46 6.26 10.95
C PHE A 346 -24.18 6.34 9.43
N SER A 347 -24.28 7.54 8.86
CA SER A 347 -24.01 7.82 7.45
C SER A 347 -22.52 7.93 7.11
N ASN A 348 -21.63 7.97 8.12
CA ASN A 348 -20.19 8.11 7.91
C ASN A 348 -19.38 7.42 9.00
N GLY A 349 -18.56 6.44 8.61
CA GLY A 349 -17.78 5.59 9.50
C GLY A 349 -16.38 6.11 9.86
N ASP A 350 -15.92 7.23 9.32
CA ASP A 350 -14.54 7.67 9.50
C ASP A 350 -14.15 7.80 10.98
N LEU A 351 -14.96 8.49 11.77
CA LEU A 351 -14.72 8.66 13.21
C LEU A 351 -14.99 7.41 14.05
N VAL A 352 -15.68 6.42 13.48
CA VAL A 352 -15.85 5.10 14.12
C VAL A 352 -14.53 4.34 14.17
N PHE A 353 -13.84 4.29 13.01
CA PHE A 353 -12.52 3.65 12.93
C PHE A 353 -11.50 4.38 13.80
N ILE A 354 -11.49 5.71 13.78
CA ILE A 354 -10.57 6.50 14.59
C ILE A 354 -10.80 6.25 16.09
N GLN A 355 -12.06 6.24 16.57
CA GLN A 355 -12.34 5.93 17.97
C GLN A 355 -11.99 4.48 18.34
N HIS A 356 -12.21 3.51 17.44
CA HIS A 356 -11.73 2.13 17.65
C HIS A 356 -10.20 2.09 17.79
N ILE A 357 -9.48 2.80 16.95
CA ILE A 357 -8.01 2.90 17.01
C ILE A 357 -7.56 3.51 18.34
N VAL A 358 -8.15 4.63 18.74
CA VAL A 358 -7.83 5.29 20.02
C VAL A 358 -8.13 4.39 21.23
N ALA A 359 -9.27 3.66 21.21
CA ALA A 359 -9.61 2.68 22.24
C ALA A 359 -8.65 1.48 22.26
N SER A 360 -8.04 1.16 21.12
CA SER A 360 -7.03 0.09 20.99
C SER A 360 -5.62 0.49 21.42
N LEU A 361 -5.38 1.73 21.82
CA LEU A 361 -4.08 2.19 22.33
C LEU A 361 -3.98 1.99 23.84
N ASN A 362 -2.85 1.44 24.31
CA ASN A 362 -2.51 1.44 25.73
C ASN A 362 -2.16 2.86 26.22
N GLU A 363 -1.84 3.01 27.51
CA GLU A 363 -1.56 4.31 28.14
C GLU A 363 -0.36 5.07 27.52
N ARG A 364 0.51 4.37 26.84
CA ARG A 364 1.69 4.94 26.16
C ARG A 364 1.59 4.80 24.63
N GLY A 365 0.43 4.38 24.16
CA GLY A 365 0.21 3.98 22.78
C GLY A 365 0.27 5.15 21.81
N ARG A 366 0.75 4.87 20.60
CA ARG A 366 0.87 5.81 19.49
C ARG A 366 0.19 5.24 18.25
N ALA A 367 -0.50 6.09 17.49
CA ALA A 367 -1.11 5.70 16.24
C ALA A 367 -0.82 6.69 15.13
N GLY A 368 -0.70 6.19 13.90
CA GLY A 368 -0.73 6.97 12.67
C GLY A 368 -1.83 6.47 11.76
N VAL A 369 -2.78 7.33 11.44
CA VAL A 369 -4.04 6.96 10.79
C VAL A 369 -4.25 7.79 9.55
N VAL A 370 -4.40 7.13 8.40
CA VAL A 370 -4.82 7.77 7.16
C VAL A 370 -6.33 7.96 7.18
N CYS A 371 -6.78 9.17 6.94
CA CYS A 371 -8.20 9.50 6.91
C CYS A 371 -8.51 10.59 5.86
N PRO A 372 -9.77 10.73 5.43
CA PRO A 372 -10.18 11.86 4.58
C PRO A 372 -9.98 13.19 5.31
N GLN A 373 -9.54 14.23 4.60
CA GLN A 373 -9.36 15.56 5.21
C GLN A 373 -10.64 16.09 5.87
N GLY A 374 -11.82 15.68 5.40
CA GLY A 374 -13.09 16.05 6.00
C GLY A 374 -13.20 15.80 7.50
N VAL A 375 -12.53 14.77 8.03
CA VAL A 375 -12.46 14.48 9.47
C VAL A 375 -11.93 15.67 10.28
N LEU A 376 -11.07 16.47 9.68
CA LEU A 376 -10.40 17.61 10.34
C LEU A 376 -11.34 18.80 10.58
N PHE A 377 -12.46 18.92 9.82
CA PHE A 377 -13.29 20.12 9.88
C PHE A 377 -14.81 19.89 9.72
N ARG A 378 -15.26 18.67 9.39
CA ARG A 378 -16.71 18.38 9.33
C ARG A 378 -17.39 18.59 10.68
N GLY A 379 -18.68 18.96 10.64
CA GLY A 379 -19.46 19.27 11.82
C GLY A 379 -19.22 20.69 12.34
N GLN A 380 -20.25 21.26 12.96
CA GLN A 380 -20.25 22.64 13.42
C GLN A 380 -20.49 22.71 14.92
N PRO A 381 -19.96 23.76 15.59
CA PRO A 381 -20.21 24.01 17.00
C PRO A 381 -21.69 24.32 17.28
N GLU A 382 -22.05 24.34 18.55
CA GLU A 382 -23.35 24.85 19.02
C GLU A 382 -23.49 26.33 18.70
N LYS A 383 -24.65 26.76 18.16
CA LYS A 383 -25.00 28.16 18.01
C LYS A 383 -26.09 28.54 19.02
N THR A 384 -25.86 29.58 19.76
CA THR A 384 -26.86 30.26 20.61
C THR A 384 -27.64 31.27 19.83
N GLU A 385 -28.87 31.66 20.29
CA GLU A 385 -29.88 32.46 19.57
C GLU A 385 -29.43 33.86 19.05
N GLU A 386 -28.22 34.32 19.38
CA GLU A 386 -27.83 35.71 19.16
C GLU A 386 -27.53 36.11 17.70
N GLU A 387 -27.20 35.15 16.81
CA GLU A 387 -26.80 35.48 15.43
C GLU A 387 -27.88 35.29 14.33
N ASP A 388 -28.75 34.25 14.45
CA ASP A 388 -29.72 33.91 13.39
C ASP A 388 -31.14 33.55 13.89
N GLY A 389 -31.43 33.67 15.19
CA GLY A 389 -32.72 33.28 15.80
C GLY A 389 -33.01 31.77 15.80
N GLN A 390 -32.03 30.91 15.45
CA GLN A 390 -32.15 29.46 15.48
C GLN A 390 -31.10 28.85 16.39
N LYS A 391 -31.55 28.09 17.40
CA LYS A 391 -30.69 27.23 18.21
C LYS A 391 -30.24 26.01 17.39
N ARG A 392 -28.94 25.77 17.29
CA ARG A 392 -28.39 24.56 16.70
C ARG A 392 -27.52 23.84 17.71
N LYS A 393 -27.79 22.55 17.96
CA LYS A 393 -26.90 21.69 18.72
C LYS A 393 -25.59 21.45 17.95
N ALA A 394 -24.51 21.26 18.67
CA ALA A 394 -23.24 20.86 18.07
C ALA A 394 -23.36 19.52 17.36
N ASP A 395 -22.71 19.41 16.20
CA ASP A 395 -22.67 18.17 15.44
C ASP A 395 -21.76 17.13 16.09
N ASP A 396 -22.07 15.85 15.92
CA ASP A 396 -21.33 14.73 16.54
C ASP A 396 -19.86 14.71 16.14
N GLU A 397 -19.56 14.92 14.84
CA GLU A 397 -18.18 14.91 14.35
C GLU A 397 -17.36 16.05 14.97
N TYR A 398 -17.98 17.22 15.21
CA TYR A 398 -17.37 18.31 15.97
C TYR A 398 -17.08 17.92 17.41
N LEU A 399 -18.05 17.33 18.12
CA LEU A 399 -17.90 16.92 19.53
C LEU A 399 -16.81 15.88 19.71
N ILE A 400 -16.76 14.87 18.82
CA ILE A 400 -15.74 13.82 18.86
C ILE A 400 -14.34 14.41 18.62
N ARG A 401 -14.19 15.26 17.59
CA ARG A 401 -12.93 15.94 17.30
C ARG A 401 -12.46 16.82 18.45
N ARG A 402 -13.37 17.61 19.03
CA ARG A 402 -13.11 18.39 20.24
C ARG A 402 -12.64 17.49 21.38
N GLY A 403 -13.32 16.35 21.60
CA GLY A 403 -12.96 15.39 22.63
C GLY A 403 -11.55 14.82 22.49
N PHE A 404 -11.07 14.56 21.26
CA PHE A 404 -9.67 14.14 21.03
C PHE A 404 -8.66 15.22 21.42
N LEU A 405 -9.03 16.49 21.39
CA LEU A 405 -8.16 17.63 21.69
C LEU A 405 -8.22 18.04 23.15
N THR A 406 -9.38 17.94 23.79
CA THR A 406 -9.60 18.43 25.17
C THR A 406 -9.72 17.32 26.21
N GLY A 407 -9.78 16.06 25.77
CA GLY A 407 -10.09 14.95 26.65
C GLY A 407 -11.56 14.89 27.09
N ILE A 408 -11.88 13.98 28.01
CA ILE A 408 -13.24 13.74 28.54
C ILE A 408 -13.16 13.55 30.05
N GLY A 409 -14.07 14.21 30.80
CA GLY A 409 -14.16 14.09 32.23
C GLY A 409 -12.92 14.63 32.91
N GLU A 410 -12.27 13.81 33.75
CA GLU A 410 -11.04 14.16 34.45
C GLU A 410 -9.78 14.01 33.59
N ASP A 411 -9.88 13.28 32.45
CA ASP A 411 -8.77 13.11 31.51
C ASP A 411 -8.74 14.23 30.47
N ASN A 412 -8.09 15.33 30.81
CA ASN A 412 -7.95 16.53 29.96
C ASN A 412 -6.79 16.42 28.95
N ARG A 413 -6.43 15.24 28.48
CA ARG A 413 -5.30 15.05 27.57
C ARG A 413 -5.67 15.35 26.12
N ASN A 414 -4.86 16.18 25.47
CA ASN A 414 -4.87 16.29 24.01
C ASN A 414 -4.17 15.05 23.40
N LEU A 415 -4.92 14.24 22.67
CA LEU A 415 -4.42 13.00 22.06
C LEU A 415 -3.80 13.23 20.69
N ILE A 416 -4.18 14.29 19.96
CA ILE A 416 -3.66 14.55 18.60
C ILE A 416 -2.26 15.17 18.72
N GLU A 417 -1.23 14.45 18.28
CA GLU A 417 0.15 14.93 18.31
C GLU A 417 0.51 15.72 17.05
N ALA A 418 0.19 15.19 15.88
CA ALA A 418 0.50 15.83 14.61
C ALA A 418 -0.56 15.49 13.54
N ILE A 419 -0.65 16.36 12.53
CA ILE A 419 -1.46 16.17 11.33
C ILE A 419 -0.58 16.49 10.13
N ALA A 420 -0.52 15.57 9.16
CA ALA A 420 0.11 15.79 7.87
C ALA A 420 -0.93 15.70 6.75
N VAL A 421 -1.19 16.80 6.07
CA VAL A 421 -2.10 16.82 4.91
C VAL A 421 -1.33 16.41 3.67
N LEU A 422 -1.84 15.38 2.99
CA LEU A 422 -1.23 14.77 1.82
C LEU A 422 -1.83 15.34 0.52
N PRO A 423 -1.11 15.22 -0.62
CA PRO A 423 -1.66 15.56 -1.92
C PRO A 423 -2.95 14.80 -2.22
N ASP A 424 -3.83 15.40 -3.01
CA ASP A 424 -4.96 14.71 -3.60
C ASP A 424 -4.50 13.60 -4.56
N ASN A 425 -5.42 12.76 -4.98
CA ASN A 425 -5.16 11.69 -5.94
C ASN A 425 -3.90 10.84 -5.62
N LEU A 426 -3.53 10.72 -4.34
CA LEU A 426 -2.40 9.90 -3.88
C LEU A 426 -2.80 8.43 -3.65
N PHE A 427 -4.06 8.19 -3.28
CA PHE A 427 -4.57 6.87 -2.94
C PHE A 427 -5.30 6.24 -4.13
N TYR A 428 -5.09 4.94 -4.33
CA TYR A 428 -5.71 4.19 -5.41
C TYR A 428 -7.24 4.26 -5.36
N GLY A 429 -7.85 4.56 -6.50
CA GLY A 429 -9.31 4.51 -6.67
C GLY A 429 -10.08 5.66 -6.01
N THR A 430 -9.42 6.65 -5.43
CA THR A 430 -10.07 7.83 -4.88
C THR A 430 -9.29 9.13 -5.13
N PRO A 431 -9.95 10.18 -5.67
CA PRO A 431 -9.35 11.49 -5.78
C PRO A 431 -9.40 12.27 -4.45
N ILE A 432 -10.00 11.71 -3.40
CA ILE A 432 -10.22 12.42 -2.13
C ILE A 432 -8.86 12.71 -1.48
N PRO A 433 -8.59 14.00 -1.14
CA PRO A 433 -7.36 14.34 -0.43
C PRO A 433 -7.34 13.66 0.95
N GLY A 434 -6.23 12.98 1.25
CA GLY A 434 -6.01 12.32 2.53
C GLY A 434 -5.24 13.19 3.51
N ALA A 435 -5.32 12.82 4.78
CA ALA A 435 -4.46 13.32 5.84
C ALA A 435 -4.00 12.16 6.71
N ILE A 436 -2.83 12.30 7.32
CA ILE A 436 -2.38 11.40 8.38
C ILE A 436 -2.59 12.14 9.71
N VAL A 437 -3.35 11.54 10.61
CA VAL A 437 -3.52 12.03 11.98
C VAL A 437 -2.71 11.12 12.91
N PHE A 438 -1.81 11.73 13.67
CA PHE A 438 -1.00 11.02 14.66
C PHE A 438 -1.58 11.22 16.06
N PHE A 439 -1.88 10.11 16.74
CA PHE A 439 -2.34 10.07 18.12
C PHE A 439 -1.22 9.60 19.02
N ASN A 440 -1.11 10.20 20.21
CA ASN A 440 -0.15 9.83 21.24
C ASN A 440 -0.76 10.03 22.63
N LYS A 441 -0.98 8.92 23.35
CA LYS A 441 -1.53 8.96 24.72
C LYS A 441 -0.52 9.41 25.78
N ALA A 442 0.78 9.42 25.46
CA ALA A 442 1.86 9.82 26.36
C ALA A 442 2.74 10.91 25.74
N LYS A 443 2.12 12.00 25.28
CA LYS A 443 2.84 13.15 24.72
C LYS A 443 3.83 13.72 25.75
N PRO A 444 5.06 14.08 25.33
CA PRO A 444 5.99 14.80 26.22
C PRO A 444 5.37 16.14 26.70
N ALA A 445 5.69 16.57 27.92
CA ALA A 445 5.09 17.76 28.53
C ALA A 445 5.16 19.02 27.63
N HIS A 446 6.26 19.23 26.90
CA HIS A 446 6.42 20.37 26.00
C HIS A 446 5.54 20.32 24.74
N ARG A 447 4.89 19.16 24.46
CA ARG A 447 3.94 18.94 23.33
C ARG A 447 2.50 18.75 23.82
N ALA A 448 2.25 18.66 25.13
CA ALA A 448 0.97 18.22 25.70
C ALA A 448 -0.23 18.99 25.13
N ASN A 449 -0.15 20.32 25.06
CA ASN A 449 -1.23 21.19 24.57
C ASN A 449 -0.93 21.77 23.17
N LYS A 450 -0.21 21.03 22.33
CA LYS A 450 0.17 21.49 20.99
C LYS A 450 -0.13 20.41 19.96
N VAL A 451 -0.37 20.86 18.73
CA VAL A 451 -0.51 20.00 17.56
C VAL A 451 0.44 20.49 16.47
N LEU A 452 1.24 19.59 15.93
CA LEU A 452 2.07 19.88 14.77
C LEU A 452 1.24 19.74 13.50
N MET A 453 1.15 20.80 12.71
CA MET A 453 0.44 20.86 11.42
C MET A 453 1.47 20.87 10.29
N VAL A 454 1.50 19.83 9.42
CA VAL A 454 2.41 19.70 8.28
C VAL A 454 1.63 19.73 6.98
N TYR A 455 1.94 20.67 6.09
CA TYR A 455 1.30 20.76 4.78
C TYR A 455 2.18 20.13 3.70
N ALA A 456 1.91 18.87 3.39
CA ALA A 456 2.66 18.10 2.39
C ALA A 456 2.03 18.14 0.97
N ALA A 457 0.88 18.80 0.80
CA ALA A 457 0.18 18.93 -0.50
C ALA A 457 0.66 20.14 -1.32
N ARG A 458 1.85 20.68 -1.04
CA ARG A 458 2.43 21.81 -1.76
C ARG A 458 2.89 21.38 -3.15
N GLU A 459 2.69 22.25 -4.14
CA GLU A 459 3.25 22.06 -5.48
C GLU A 459 4.77 21.85 -5.43
N GLY A 460 5.27 20.88 -6.19
CA GLY A 460 6.69 20.47 -6.15
C GLY A 460 7.09 19.57 -4.95
N TRP A 461 6.12 19.18 -4.09
CA TRP A 461 6.33 18.22 -3.01
C TRP A 461 5.71 16.84 -3.31
N TYR A 462 5.29 16.62 -4.52
CA TYR A 462 4.85 15.36 -5.08
C TYR A 462 5.01 15.41 -6.60
N LYS A 463 5.02 14.24 -7.21
CA LYS A 463 5.05 14.11 -8.66
C LYS A 463 3.66 13.80 -9.18
N GLU A 464 3.15 14.64 -10.06
CA GLU A 464 1.94 14.35 -10.81
C GLU A 464 2.21 13.28 -11.88
N THR A 465 1.34 12.29 -11.97
CA THR A 465 1.33 11.34 -13.07
C THR A 465 -0.09 11.24 -13.64
N PRO A 466 -0.27 10.76 -14.88
CA PRO A 466 -1.60 10.67 -15.49
C PRO A 466 -2.61 9.86 -14.66
N ASP A 467 -2.15 8.96 -13.84
CA ASP A 467 -2.98 8.02 -13.09
C ASP A 467 -3.19 8.41 -11.64
N GLN A 468 -2.14 8.90 -10.96
CA GLN A 468 -2.18 9.30 -9.55
C GLN A 468 -0.95 10.14 -9.19
N ASN A 469 -1.04 10.89 -8.10
CA ASN A 469 0.10 11.58 -7.52
C ASN A 469 1.00 10.60 -6.76
N VAL A 470 2.31 10.87 -6.74
CA VAL A 470 3.31 9.99 -6.13
C VAL A 470 4.26 10.82 -5.27
N LEU A 471 4.53 10.35 -4.06
CA LEU A 471 5.60 10.91 -3.21
C LEU A 471 6.95 10.32 -3.64
N LEU A 472 7.90 11.19 -3.94
CA LEU A 472 9.26 10.79 -4.23
C LEU A 472 10.10 10.71 -2.93
N PRO A 473 11.28 10.07 -2.94
CA PRO A 473 12.10 9.95 -1.73
C PRO A 473 12.40 11.27 -1.02
N HIS A 474 12.62 12.35 -1.76
CA HIS A 474 12.85 13.66 -1.20
C HIS A 474 11.60 14.30 -0.59
N ASP A 475 10.40 13.96 -1.08
CA ASP A 475 9.14 14.41 -0.50
C ASP A 475 8.88 13.69 0.83
N VAL A 476 9.15 12.37 0.86
CA VAL A 476 9.12 11.58 2.11
C VAL A 476 10.09 12.16 3.14
N LEU A 477 11.31 12.54 2.73
CA LEU A 477 12.29 13.17 3.62
C LEU A 477 11.77 14.48 4.22
N ARG A 478 11.17 15.35 3.40
CA ARG A 478 10.57 16.60 3.86
C ARG A 478 9.55 16.36 4.96
N ILE A 479 8.60 15.46 4.70
CA ILE A 479 7.50 15.15 5.64
C ILE A 479 8.05 14.55 6.94
N LEU A 480 8.92 13.54 6.84
CA LEU A 480 9.46 12.83 8.00
C LEU A 480 10.27 13.74 8.91
N ILE A 481 11.15 14.57 8.35
CA ILE A 481 12.00 15.45 9.19
C ILE A 481 11.15 16.48 9.92
N GLN A 482 10.09 17.01 9.32
CA GLN A 482 9.17 17.90 10.01
C GLN A 482 8.44 17.21 11.16
N LEU A 483 7.91 15.99 10.93
CA LEU A 483 7.21 15.21 11.95
C LEU A 483 8.11 14.80 13.12
N LEU A 484 9.35 14.41 12.83
CA LEU A 484 10.28 13.90 13.85
C LEU A 484 11.00 15.01 14.62
N ALA A 485 11.39 16.08 13.94
CA ALA A 485 12.16 17.16 14.54
C ALA A 485 11.30 18.18 15.32
N TRP A 486 9.99 18.27 15.06
CA TRP A 486 9.08 19.15 15.81
C TRP A 486 9.57 20.61 15.91
N GLY A 487 10.08 21.17 14.82
CA GLY A 487 10.60 22.53 14.78
C GLY A 487 11.99 22.71 15.43
N ASP A 488 12.60 21.68 15.99
CA ASP A 488 13.94 21.75 16.58
C ASP A 488 15.04 21.48 15.53
N ILE A 489 15.76 22.51 15.12
CA ILE A 489 16.86 22.41 14.17
C ILE A 489 17.99 21.48 14.62
N LYS A 490 18.24 21.34 15.94
CA LYS A 490 19.28 20.45 16.45
C LYS A 490 18.90 18.99 16.24
N VAL A 491 17.61 18.68 16.47
CA VAL A 491 17.07 17.35 16.18
C VAL A 491 17.13 17.10 14.68
N ALA A 492 16.66 18.05 13.84
CA ALA A 492 16.71 17.93 12.39
C ALA A 492 18.13 17.61 11.89
N ARG A 493 19.14 18.39 12.29
CA ARG A 493 20.55 18.17 11.92
C ARG A 493 21.08 16.79 12.35
N ARG A 494 20.59 16.25 13.45
CA ARG A 494 21.03 14.94 13.94
C ARG A 494 20.47 13.79 13.11
N ILE A 495 19.17 13.85 12.78
CA ILE A 495 18.46 12.71 12.13
C ILE A 495 18.56 12.74 10.61
N LEU A 496 18.71 13.92 9.99
CA LEU A 496 18.70 14.13 8.55
C LEU A 496 19.71 13.25 7.79
N PRO A 497 20.99 13.12 8.22
CA PRO A 497 21.95 12.26 7.53
C PRO A 497 21.56 10.78 7.50
N GLU A 498 20.97 10.27 8.58
CA GLU A 498 20.52 8.89 8.71
C GLU A 498 19.39 8.61 7.72
N TYR A 499 18.33 9.43 7.75
CA TYR A 499 17.18 9.27 6.86
C TYR A 499 17.55 9.47 5.38
N LYS A 500 18.43 10.41 5.08
CA LYS A 500 18.96 10.63 3.74
C LYS A 500 19.73 9.40 3.23
N THR A 501 20.64 8.85 4.03
CA THR A 501 21.41 7.64 3.68
C THR A 501 20.49 6.47 3.37
N ARG A 502 19.46 6.26 4.18
CA ARG A 502 18.44 5.22 3.95
C ARG A 502 17.68 5.43 2.62
N LEU A 503 17.28 6.65 2.33
CA LEU A 503 16.58 6.96 1.09
C LEU A 503 17.48 6.82 -0.14
N TYR A 504 18.76 7.11 -0.02
CA TYR A 504 19.75 6.80 -1.06
C TYR A 504 19.81 5.30 -1.35
N ALA A 505 19.83 4.47 -0.29
CA ALA A 505 19.82 3.02 -0.44
C ALA A 505 18.53 2.54 -1.15
N ASN A 506 17.38 3.09 -0.79
CA ASN A 506 16.10 2.77 -1.44
C ASN A 506 16.07 3.16 -2.94
N ILE A 507 16.64 4.33 -3.29
CA ILE A 507 16.77 4.75 -4.70
C ILE A 507 17.68 3.77 -5.47
N GLN A 508 18.78 3.35 -4.87
CA GLN A 508 19.68 2.40 -5.50
C GLN A 508 19.01 1.03 -5.72
N GLU A 509 18.31 0.53 -4.70
CA GLU A 509 17.59 -0.74 -4.79
C GLU A 509 16.53 -0.71 -5.90
N ARG A 510 15.76 0.37 -5.98
CA ARG A 510 14.75 0.57 -7.02
C ARG A 510 15.38 0.68 -8.42
N LEU A 511 16.52 1.36 -8.54
CA LEU A 511 17.28 1.44 -9.80
C LEU A 511 17.73 0.06 -10.28
N GLU A 512 18.29 -0.76 -9.38
CA GLU A 512 18.71 -2.12 -9.74
C GLU A 512 17.51 -2.99 -10.13
N PHE A 513 16.37 -2.78 -9.47
CA PHE A 513 15.11 -3.42 -9.85
C PHE A 513 14.70 -3.05 -11.28
N GLU A 514 14.59 -1.77 -11.59
CA GLU A 514 14.18 -1.28 -12.91
C GLU A 514 15.14 -1.74 -14.01
N LYS A 515 16.45 -1.71 -13.75
CA LYS A 515 17.46 -2.25 -14.68
C LYS A 515 17.23 -3.72 -14.98
N SER A 516 16.91 -4.50 -13.97
CA SER A 516 16.66 -5.94 -14.13
C SER A 516 15.38 -6.19 -14.93
N GLU A 517 14.30 -5.43 -14.71
CA GLU A 517 13.06 -5.53 -15.52
C GLU A 517 13.35 -5.25 -17.00
N ILE A 518 14.09 -4.19 -17.29
CA ILE A 518 14.48 -3.85 -18.66
C ILE A 518 15.30 -4.99 -19.28
N GLN A 519 16.28 -5.53 -18.57
CA GLN A 519 17.12 -6.63 -19.07
C GLN A 519 16.32 -7.90 -19.33
N VAL A 520 15.36 -8.24 -18.45
CA VAL A 520 14.49 -9.41 -18.63
C VAL A 520 13.56 -9.21 -19.83
N HIS A 521 13.01 -8.00 -19.99
CA HIS A 521 12.16 -7.66 -21.14
C HIS A 521 12.86 -7.88 -22.50
N TYR A 522 14.16 -7.57 -22.59
CA TYR A 522 14.96 -7.71 -23.80
C TYR A 522 15.82 -8.99 -23.83
N LEU A 523 15.58 -9.98 -22.96
CA LEU A 523 16.45 -11.14 -22.79
C LEU A 523 16.55 -12.00 -24.06
N GLU A 524 15.44 -12.21 -24.76
CA GLU A 524 15.40 -13.00 -25.99
C GLU A 524 16.20 -12.31 -27.11
N GLU A 525 16.00 -11.01 -27.30
CA GLU A 525 16.68 -10.19 -28.31
C GLU A 525 18.18 -10.13 -28.05
N ILE A 526 18.60 -9.98 -26.79
CA ILE A 526 20.03 -9.96 -26.41
C ILE A 526 20.67 -11.33 -26.69
N THR A 527 19.99 -12.40 -26.35
CA THR A 527 20.46 -13.78 -26.54
C THR A 527 20.58 -14.10 -28.02
N GLU A 528 19.57 -13.74 -28.81
CA GLU A 528 19.59 -13.91 -30.26
C GLU A 528 20.65 -13.03 -30.92
N HIS A 529 20.80 -11.78 -30.48
CA HIS A 529 21.83 -10.85 -30.95
C HIS A 529 23.23 -11.45 -30.81
N GLY A 530 23.57 -11.98 -29.63
CA GLY A 530 24.83 -12.64 -29.37
C GLY A 530 25.03 -13.91 -30.26
N THR A 531 23.95 -14.64 -30.49
CA THR A 531 23.96 -15.84 -31.36
C THR A 531 24.19 -15.49 -32.80
N VAL A 532 23.53 -14.43 -33.33
CA VAL A 532 23.66 -13.96 -34.72
C VAL A 532 25.07 -13.41 -34.97
N ILE A 533 25.63 -12.67 -34.03
CA ILE A 533 27.03 -12.19 -34.11
C ILE A 533 28.00 -13.36 -34.19
N LYS A 534 27.86 -14.37 -33.36
CA LYS A 534 28.71 -15.56 -33.37
C LYS A 534 28.62 -16.30 -34.73
N LYS A 535 27.42 -16.45 -35.28
CA LYS A 535 27.23 -17.06 -36.60
C LYS A 535 27.86 -16.23 -37.72
N LEU A 536 27.73 -14.91 -37.70
CA LEU A 536 28.33 -14.01 -38.71
C LEU A 536 29.87 -14.02 -38.67
N ALA A 537 30.49 -14.40 -37.54
CA ALA A 537 31.93 -14.55 -37.43
C ALA A 537 32.46 -15.77 -38.22
N ASP A 538 31.58 -16.72 -38.60
CA ASP A 538 31.96 -17.87 -39.45
C ASP A 538 32.22 -17.40 -40.88
N LYS A 539 33.47 -17.56 -41.33
CA LYS A 539 33.95 -17.16 -42.65
C LYS A 539 33.45 -18.11 -43.75
N THR A 540 32.93 -19.29 -43.39
CA THR A 540 32.45 -20.32 -44.36
C THR A 540 30.98 -20.15 -44.71
N LEU A 541 30.27 -19.17 -44.14
CA LEU A 541 28.85 -18.95 -44.36
C LEU A 541 28.54 -18.58 -45.82
N ALA A 542 27.48 -19.20 -46.39
CA ALA A 542 27.02 -18.89 -47.71
C ALA A 542 26.49 -17.44 -47.83
N ASN A 543 26.76 -16.75 -48.95
CA ASN A 543 26.39 -15.33 -49.12
C ASN A 543 24.90 -15.03 -48.85
N GLY A 544 23.98 -15.91 -49.29
CA GLY A 544 22.54 -15.74 -49.06
C GLY A 544 22.12 -15.86 -47.60
N GLU A 545 22.81 -16.68 -46.80
CA GLU A 545 22.57 -16.85 -45.36
C GLU A 545 23.19 -15.68 -44.57
N ARG A 546 24.38 -15.25 -44.96
CA ARG A 546 25.04 -14.06 -44.42
C ARG A 546 24.14 -12.82 -44.52
N THR A 547 23.58 -12.55 -45.71
CA THR A 547 22.68 -11.40 -45.94
C THR A 547 21.42 -11.45 -45.09
N LYS A 548 20.85 -12.64 -44.85
CA LYS A 548 19.70 -12.82 -43.92
C LYS A 548 20.06 -12.51 -42.49
N LEU A 549 21.21 -13.00 -42.03
CA LEU A 549 21.70 -12.73 -40.65
C LEU A 549 22.06 -11.27 -40.44
N GLU A 550 22.64 -10.59 -41.45
CA GLU A 550 22.93 -9.15 -41.40
C GLU A 550 21.66 -8.31 -41.28
N LYS A 551 20.60 -8.64 -42.04
CA LYS A 551 19.28 -7.99 -41.87
C LYS A 551 18.66 -8.24 -40.50
N ARG A 552 18.81 -9.46 -39.95
CA ARG A 552 18.33 -9.79 -38.62
C ARG A 552 19.13 -9.03 -37.56
N LEU A 553 20.45 -8.98 -37.67
CA LEU A 553 21.32 -8.22 -36.79
C LEU A 553 20.94 -6.73 -36.75
N ALA A 554 20.63 -6.14 -37.92
CA ALA A 554 20.22 -4.74 -37.99
C ALA A 554 18.92 -4.44 -37.25
N ARG A 555 17.99 -5.40 -37.13
CA ARG A 555 16.79 -5.28 -36.27
C ARG A 555 17.15 -5.42 -34.81
N LEU A 556 17.89 -6.47 -34.46
CA LEU A 556 18.32 -6.71 -33.08
C LEU A 556 19.17 -5.58 -32.49
N ASN A 557 20.00 -4.93 -33.33
CA ASN A 557 20.72 -3.73 -32.91
C ASN A 557 19.78 -2.61 -32.45
N LYS A 558 18.64 -2.40 -33.14
CA LYS A 558 17.65 -1.39 -32.72
C LYS A 558 17.03 -1.74 -31.37
N ASP A 559 16.75 -3.02 -31.12
CA ASP A 559 16.17 -3.48 -29.86
C ASP A 559 17.19 -3.32 -28.72
N VAL A 560 18.48 -3.68 -28.97
CA VAL A 560 19.58 -3.46 -28.01
C VAL A 560 19.82 -1.96 -27.75
N ASP A 561 19.74 -1.12 -28.77
CA ASP A 561 19.90 0.34 -28.58
C ASP A 561 18.73 0.93 -27.79
N LYS A 562 17.51 0.45 -28.02
CA LYS A 562 16.32 0.82 -27.25
C LYS A 562 16.49 0.43 -25.77
N MET A 563 16.90 -0.81 -25.51
CA MET A 563 17.23 -1.24 -24.14
C MET A 563 18.26 -0.34 -23.46
N ARG A 564 19.33 0.02 -24.16
CA ARG A 564 20.36 0.93 -23.61
C ARG A 564 19.81 2.31 -23.27
N GLN A 565 18.91 2.84 -24.13
CA GLN A 565 18.24 4.11 -23.85
C GLN A 565 17.34 4.02 -22.61
N GLU A 566 16.60 2.93 -22.45
CA GLU A 566 15.76 2.71 -21.25
C GLU A 566 16.61 2.58 -19.98
N LEU A 567 17.73 1.83 -20.03
CA LEU A 567 18.68 1.72 -18.91
C LEU A 567 19.30 3.08 -18.53
N SER A 568 19.75 3.85 -19.52
CA SER A 568 20.27 5.19 -19.29
C SER A 568 19.20 6.13 -18.72
N GLY A 569 17.96 6.00 -19.19
CA GLY A 569 16.82 6.74 -18.65
C GLY A 569 16.57 6.45 -17.16
N ALA A 570 16.65 5.18 -16.76
CA ALA A 570 16.52 4.77 -15.36
C ALA A 570 17.64 5.35 -14.49
N GLU A 571 18.90 5.28 -14.95
CA GLU A 571 20.06 5.85 -14.26
C GLU A 571 19.93 7.37 -14.08
N ASN A 572 19.50 8.08 -15.12
CA ASN A 572 19.27 9.51 -15.05
C ASN A 572 18.18 9.89 -14.04
N ARG A 573 17.05 9.16 -14.00
CA ARG A 573 16.01 9.40 -13.01
C ARG A 573 16.52 9.21 -11.59
N ALA A 574 17.23 8.12 -11.32
CA ALA A 574 17.84 7.87 -10.02
C ALA A 574 18.89 8.94 -9.63
N GLY A 575 19.66 9.42 -10.59
CA GLY A 575 20.58 10.54 -10.40
C GLY A 575 19.87 11.83 -9.98
N GLN A 576 18.81 12.20 -10.69
CA GLN A 576 17.99 13.37 -10.38
C GLN A 576 17.34 13.29 -8.99
N GLU A 577 16.85 12.11 -8.59
CA GLU A 577 16.28 11.91 -7.26
C GLU A 577 17.33 12.06 -6.14
N ARG A 578 18.57 11.59 -6.35
CA ARG A 578 19.67 11.80 -5.40
C ARG A 578 20.02 13.27 -5.26
N GLU A 579 20.16 13.97 -6.38
CA GLU A 579 20.42 15.42 -6.38
C GLU A 579 19.27 16.19 -5.68
N ALA A 580 18.01 15.73 -5.86
CA ALA A 580 16.88 16.31 -5.17
C ALA A 580 16.95 16.11 -3.65
N LEU A 581 17.40 14.94 -3.17
CA LEU A 581 17.65 14.71 -1.74
C LEU A 581 18.72 15.64 -1.17
N ASP A 582 19.79 15.92 -1.94
CA ASP A 582 20.84 16.86 -1.52
C ASP A 582 20.31 18.29 -1.41
N ARG A 583 19.48 18.73 -2.36
CA ARG A 583 18.83 20.05 -2.31
C ARG A 583 17.86 20.17 -1.13
N VAL A 584 17.06 19.13 -0.89
CA VAL A 584 16.08 19.11 0.21
C VAL A 584 16.74 19.14 1.58
N GLU A 585 17.92 18.56 1.75
CA GLU A 585 18.68 18.71 3.00
C GLU A 585 18.94 20.18 3.34
N MET A 586 19.41 20.96 2.35
CA MET A 586 19.66 22.40 2.55
C MET A 586 18.37 23.16 2.79
N GLU A 587 17.34 22.91 1.97
CA GLU A 587 15.99 23.49 2.12
C GLU A 587 15.42 23.29 3.53
N LEU A 588 15.51 22.06 4.06
CA LEU A 588 15.03 21.74 5.40
C LEU A 588 15.80 22.48 6.48
N LEU A 589 17.11 22.54 6.37
CA LEU A 589 17.93 23.26 7.36
C LEU A 589 17.65 24.77 7.36
N ASP A 590 17.43 25.37 6.21
CA ASP A 590 17.05 26.78 6.08
C ASP A 590 15.64 27.01 6.63
N MET A 591 14.69 26.14 6.34
CA MET A 591 13.33 26.18 6.86
C MET A 591 13.32 26.10 8.41
N PHE A 592 14.11 25.18 9.00
CA PHE A 592 14.19 25.07 10.46
C PHE A 592 14.90 26.25 11.12
N ALA A 593 15.80 26.92 10.39
CA ALA A 593 16.52 28.10 10.90
C ALA A 593 15.68 29.38 10.86
N SER A 594 14.69 29.50 9.94
CA SER A 594 13.87 30.69 9.75
C SER A 594 12.42 30.44 10.24
N PRO A 595 11.97 31.15 11.31
CA PRO A 595 10.56 31.06 11.76
C PRO A 595 9.54 31.47 10.68
N GLU A 596 9.91 32.38 9.78
CA GLU A 596 9.03 32.86 8.70
C GLU A 596 8.89 31.83 7.58
N LEU A 597 10.00 31.21 7.16
CA LEU A 597 9.94 30.10 6.21
C LEU A 597 9.18 28.92 6.79
N ARG A 598 9.43 28.61 8.07
CA ARG A 598 8.77 27.50 8.75
C ARG A 598 7.23 27.57 8.66
N LYS A 599 6.63 28.74 8.89
CA LYS A 599 5.18 28.95 8.82
C LYS A 599 4.55 28.59 7.49
N ARG A 600 5.33 28.58 6.39
CA ARG A 600 4.85 28.17 5.06
C ARG A 600 4.74 26.66 4.89
N TYR A 601 5.42 25.88 5.72
CA TYR A 601 5.53 24.43 5.56
C TYR A 601 4.87 23.68 6.69
N PHE A 602 5.04 24.16 7.92
CA PHE A 602 4.41 23.59 9.10
C PHE A 602 4.24 24.63 10.21
N SER A 603 3.30 24.38 11.09
CA SER A 603 3.07 25.17 12.30
C SER A 603 2.93 24.27 13.52
N ILE A 604 3.43 24.75 14.66
CA ILE A 604 3.17 24.12 15.97
C ILE A 604 2.12 24.98 16.63
N VAL A 605 0.90 24.49 16.67
CA VAL A 605 -0.29 25.24 17.06
C VAL A 605 -0.65 24.92 18.51
N ASP A 606 -0.83 25.92 19.32
CA ASP A 606 -1.30 25.75 20.70
C ASP A 606 -2.80 25.40 20.73
N LEU A 607 -3.21 24.60 21.71
CA LEU A 607 -4.61 24.20 21.85
C LEU A 607 -5.57 25.40 22.00
N ALA A 608 -5.13 26.49 22.64
CA ALA A 608 -5.92 27.73 22.74
C ALA A 608 -6.24 28.34 21.36
N GLU A 609 -5.29 28.36 20.43
CA GLU A 609 -5.51 28.83 19.07
C GLU A 609 -6.47 27.90 18.30
N ILE A 610 -6.38 26.58 18.54
CA ILE A 610 -7.32 25.62 17.95
C ILE A 610 -8.74 25.84 18.51
N GLU A 611 -8.86 26.14 19.78
CA GLU A 611 -10.14 26.46 20.43
C GLU A 611 -10.74 27.75 19.89
N GLU A 612 -9.96 28.82 19.70
CA GLU A 612 -10.37 30.07 19.04
C GLU A 612 -10.86 29.82 17.59
N ASN A 613 -10.32 28.81 16.92
CA ASN A 613 -10.77 28.35 15.60
C ASN A 613 -11.88 27.29 15.67
N GLU A 614 -12.63 27.21 16.77
CA GLU A 614 -13.76 26.29 16.97
C GLU A 614 -13.36 24.81 16.73
N PHE A 615 -12.19 24.41 17.19
CA PHE A 615 -11.62 23.05 16.98
C PHE A 615 -11.60 22.58 15.52
N ASN A 616 -11.58 23.51 14.59
CA ASN A 616 -11.44 23.25 13.16
C ASN A 616 -9.95 23.03 12.85
N LEU A 617 -9.58 21.83 12.44
CA LEU A 617 -8.22 21.42 12.14
C LEU A 617 -7.85 21.54 10.65
N ASN A 618 -8.62 22.34 9.87
CA ASN A 618 -8.24 22.62 8.50
C ASN A 618 -6.89 23.33 8.45
N ILE A 619 -5.90 22.68 7.84
CA ILE A 619 -4.50 23.10 7.88
C ILE A 619 -4.27 24.53 7.33
N MET A 620 -5.10 24.96 6.36
CA MET A 620 -5.05 26.30 5.75
C MET A 620 -5.28 27.45 6.77
N ARG A 621 -5.77 27.12 7.97
CA ARG A 621 -5.94 28.10 9.07
C ARG A 621 -4.65 28.35 9.85
N TYR A 622 -3.70 27.41 9.79
CA TYR A 622 -2.52 27.36 10.66
C TYR A 622 -1.19 27.40 9.91
N VAL A 623 -1.20 27.00 8.65
CA VAL A 623 -0.03 27.01 7.78
C VAL A 623 -0.28 27.97 6.63
N ASP A 624 0.67 28.86 6.38
CA ASP A 624 0.62 29.80 5.25
C ASP A 624 0.92 29.04 3.96
N THR A 625 -0.13 28.65 3.26
CA THR A 625 -0.04 27.92 1.99
C THR A 625 0.06 28.84 0.79
N PHE A 626 -0.04 30.18 0.98
CA PHE A 626 0.07 31.15 -0.10
C PHE A 626 1.50 31.21 -0.61
N GLU A 627 1.69 30.98 -1.89
CA GLU A 627 2.90 31.39 -2.56
C GLU A 627 2.78 32.88 -2.87
N PRO A 628 3.74 33.74 -2.42
CA PRO A 628 3.73 35.12 -2.82
C PRO A 628 3.91 35.13 -4.35
N GLU A 629 2.94 35.72 -5.04
CA GLU A 629 3.12 36.03 -6.45
C GLU A 629 4.41 36.85 -6.58
N GLU A 630 5.25 36.52 -7.55
CA GLU A 630 6.41 37.35 -7.87
C GLU A 630 5.91 38.77 -8.11
N GLU A 631 6.44 39.74 -7.37
CA GLU A 631 6.18 41.16 -7.64
C GLU A 631 6.68 41.50 -9.04
N ILE A 632 5.81 41.29 -10.03
CA ILE A 632 6.10 41.68 -11.39
C ILE A 632 5.98 43.19 -11.46
N ALA A 633 7.09 43.87 -11.70
CA ALA A 633 7.07 45.32 -11.90
C ALA A 633 6.01 45.67 -12.96
N ILE A 634 5.20 46.69 -12.68
CA ILE A 634 4.03 47.06 -13.50
C ILE A 634 4.40 47.26 -14.98
N ASP A 635 5.58 47.83 -15.25
CA ASP A 635 6.12 48.04 -16.61
C ASP A 635 6.42 46.72 -17.34
N VAL A 636 6.85 45.68 -16.62
CA VAL A 636 7.09 44.30 -17.14
C VAL A 636 5.74 43.63 -17.41
N ALA A 637 4.81 43.74 -16.48
CA ALA A 637 3.46 43.19 -16.63
C ALA A 637 2.74 43.80 -17.84
N VAL A 638 2.79 45.14 -18.01
CA VAL A 638 2.23 45.85 -19.16
C VAL A 638 2.85 45.39 -20.46
N LYS A 639 4.18 45.29 -20.55
CA LYS A 639 4.88 44.83 -21.78
C LYS A 639 4.51 43.38 -22.12
N THR A 640 4.36 42.54 -21.12
CA THR A 640 3.97 41.12 -21.30
C THR A 640 2.52 41.03 -21.81
N MET A 641 1.63 41.82 -21.25
CA MET A 641 0.23 41.92 -21.67
C MET A 641 0.14 42.45 -23.12
N ASP A 642 0.85 43.54 -23.46
CA ASP A 642 0.85 44.10 -24.81
C ASP A 642 1.40 43.11 -25.84
N SER A 643 2.43 42.34 -25.48
CA SER A 643 2.98 41.27 -26.33
C SER A 643 2.02 40.10 -26.51
N ALA A 644 1.26 39.76 -25.48
CA ALA A 644 0.21 38.73 -25.55
C ALA A 644 -0.97 39.16 -26.43
N LEU A 645 -1.42 40.39 -26.27
CA LEU A 645 -2.48 40.99 -27.11
C LEU A 645 -2.06 41.09 -28.59
N ALA A 646 -0.82 41.46 -28.86
CA ALA A 646 -0.28 41.46 -30.22
C ALA A 646 -0.24 40.04 -30.84
N ARG A 647 0.14 39.01 -30.08
CA ARG A 647 0.08 37.63 -30.53
C ARG A 647 -1.34 37.14 -30.78
N GLU A 648 -2.29 37.48 -29.92
CA GLU A 648 -3.69 37.15 -30.10
C GLU A 648 -4.26 37.80 -31.35
N ALA A 649 -3.98 39.10 -31.59
CA ALA A 649 -4.40 39.83 -32.78
C ALA A 649 -3.81 39.17 -34.05
N ALA A 650 -2.52 38.79 -34.04
CA ALA A 650 -1.89 38.13 -35.17
C ALA A 650 -2.46 36.71 -35.42
N ALA A 651 -2.73 35.96 -34.37
CA ALA A 651 -3.39 34.64 -34.47
C ALA A 651 -4.83 34.75 -35.00
N SER A 652 -5.61 35.74 -34.52
CA SER A 652 -6.96 36.04 -34.99
C SER A 652 -6.98 36.46 -36.45
N ALA A 653 -6.02 37.29 -36.90
CA ALA A 653 -5.89 37.69 -38.30
C ALA A 653 -5.53 36.46 -39.18
N SER A 654 -4.59 35.63 -38.76
CA SER A 654 -4.21 34.40 -39.44
C SER A 654 -5.40 33.43 -39.55
N LEU A 655 -6.18 33.26 -38.49
CA LEU A 655 -7.37 32.41 -38.49
C LEU A 655 -8.43 32.93 -39.44
N LYS A 656 -8.68 34.27 -39.49
CA LYS A 656 -9.61 34.89 -40.44
C LYS A 656 -9.16 34.66 -41.87
N ASP A 657 -7.88 34.87 -42.18
CA ASP A 657 -7.32 34.59 -43.52
C ASP A 657 -7.46 33.12 -43.90
N TRP A 658 -7.23 32.24 -42.97
CA TRP A 658 -7.40 30.79 -43.17
C TRP A 658 -8.86 30.39 -43.43
N LEU A 659 -9.80 30.92 -42.65
CA LEU A 659 -11.24 30.72 -42.85
C LEU A 659 -11.72 31.26 -44.17
N GLN A 660 -11.22 32.42 -44.65
CA GLN A 660 -11.51 32.95 -45.99
C GLN A 660 -10.98 32.03 -47.12
N ARG A 661 -9.83 31.42 -46.95
CA ARG A 661 -9.24 30.49 -47.94
C ARG A 661 -9.97 29.15 -48.02
N ILE A 662 -10.60 28.69 -46.93
CA ILE A 662 -11.29 27.38 -46.94
C ILE A 662 -12.70 27.49 -47.54
N GLN A 663 -13.21 28.68 -47.87
CA GLN A 663 -14.55 28.88 -48.46
C GLN A 663 -15.66 28.04 -47.77
N ILE A 664 -15.71 28.10 -46.45
CA ILE A 664 -16.89 27.59 -45.79
C ILE A 664 -18.04 28.59 -46.06
N LYS A 665 -18.95 28.18 -46.99
CA LYS A 665 -20.20 28.86 -47.24
C LYS A 665 -21.13 28.72 -46.05
#